data_743436ba1ee83dd2e5448000512eca1a
#
_entry.id   743436ba1ee83dd2e5448000512eca1a
#
_cell.length_a   1.000
_cell.length_b   1.000
_cell.length_c   1.000
_cell.angle_alpha   90.00
_cell.angle_beta   90.00
_cell.angle_gamma   90.00
#
_symmetry.space_group_name_H-M   'P 1'
#
loop_
_entity.id
_entity.type
_entity.pdbx_description
1 polymer ?
#
loop_
_entity_poly.entity_id
_entity_poly.type
_entity_poly.pdbx_seq_one_letter_code
_entity_poly.pdbx_strand_id
1 'polypeptide(L)'
;VESIGDAKKSYLIVDAYLRGEEIKYEPNYYVTKKDVTPATFEDRERMCRPTMEQLNAEERKDNFTEVVFGYDEEQAVEEAHRCLECGCKDYFECKLISYANMYDVDPDRLAGDINEVEFHDEHPFILRDPNKCILCGLCVRACDEVMGVGALGLVKRGFDTVVMPALEQPLSETGCISCGQCVSVCPTGALQENLTLEKSVPLDTEASDTTCAYCSVGCSMHLETYGDMLVKAVPDREGAVNKGLLCGRGKFGFDCSVMDGKLLEPMARKDGELTEVDYHEAFMLTAKKAESLAAKYGRNAVAVAVSDRYTNEEAYVIKKFADSIGAKTLCFNNRENGLEKVLGVNASPNTINEVLSADVILCAGFIAKENQVIRLKLKQAAKNGAKVILVNPEGYAQDHMSFAYKTVETDNSLGFFKGVAKALLDMGKGTGAEGFDTFKASVEGVAVSEEAKEIAELYANAKKAMIVFQQNVVTTEAAALLGDIAVVSGHIGKARDGILMLKAKNNSQGLVDLGITAGAEAMEGVKALLVFGEDPAPELLKELVFLMVCDTHMTEAAKLADVVIPGTGFASTYGTFTNTERRLQVVEQAIEEDVVFSNWEVAAELAHVYEVEMPFDDVEDISDEMNDKLPVYRYAEMGEIYGGVLACENAKLAAVEDAAFVAPLRSTDHLMNMIDERLPHTN
;
A
#
# COMPACT_ATOMS: atom_id res chain seq x y z
N VAL A 1 -22.95 -31.89 15.28
CA VAL A 1 -23.27 -30.67 14.50
C VAL A 1 -24.69 -30.22 14.76
N GLU A 2 -25.73 -31.07 14.54
CA GLU A 2 -27.13 -30.70 14.76
C GLU A 2 -27.41 -30.20 16.18
N SER A 3 -26.93 -30.94 17.21
CA SER A 3 -27.10 -30.56 18.63
C SER A 3 -26.47 -29.19 18.95
N ILE A 4 -25.34 -28.85 18.34
CA ILE A 4 -24.70 -27.53 18.49
C ILE A 4 -25.56 -26.47 17.79
N GLY A 5 -26.07 -26.76 16.59
CA GLY A 5 -26.98 -25.87 15.87
C GLY A 5 -28.26 -25.57 16.65
N ASP A 6 -28.86 -26.60 17.26
CA ASP A 6 -30.07 -26.45 18.09
C ASP A 6 -29.77 -25.70 19.40
N ALA A 7 -28.61 -25.92 19.98
CA ALA A 7 -28.19 -25.19 21.19
C ALA A 7 -28.01 -23.67 20.87
N LYS A 8 -27.39 -23.33 19.73
CA LYS A 8 -27.25 -21.93 19.27
C LYS A 8 -28.60 -21.26 19.02
N LYS A 9 -29.58 -21.97 18.47
CA LYS A 9 -30.93 -21.47 18.28
C LYS A 9 -31.65 -21.28 19.62
N SER A 10 -31.58 -22.27 20.46
CA SER A 10 -32.23 -22.23 21.79
C SER A 10 -31.68 -21.09 22.66
N TYR A 11 -30.39 -20.85 22.60
CA TYR A 11 -29.73 -19.74 23.32
C TYR A 11 -30.33 -18.39 22.93
N LEU A 12 -30.45 -18.09 21.64
CA LEU A 12 -31.01 -16.84 21.15
C LEU A 12 -32.47 -16.62 21.60
N ILE A 13 -33.27 -17.68 21.54
CA ILE A 13 -34.67 -17.65 22.00
C ILE A 13 -34.75 -17.40 23.51
N VAL A 14 -33.91 -18.06 24.30
CA VAL A 14 -33.87 -17.90 25.77
C VAL A 14 -33.39 -16.48 26.14
N ASP A 15 -32.38 -15.96 25.46
CA ASP A 15 -31.88 -14.62 25.70
C ASP A 15 -32.92 -13.55 25.40
N ALA A 16 -33.62 -13.62 24.24
CA ALA A 16 -34.73 -12.74 23.89
C ALA A 16 -35.86 -12.83 24.91
N TYR A 17 -36.23 -14.02 25.35
CA TYR A 17 -37.24 -14.21 26.39
C TYR A 17 -36.85 -13.52 27.72
N LEU A 18 -35.61 -13.71 28.18
CA LEU A 18 -35.11 -13.12 29.42
C LEU A 18 -35.05 -11.58 29.35
N ARG A 19 -34.81 -11.02 28.16
CA ARG A 19 -34.82 -9.57 27.94
C ARG A 19 -36.23 -8.98 27.77
N GLY A 20 -37.25 -9.82 27.63
CA GLY A 20 -38.63 -9.39 27.36
C GLY A 20 -38.82 -8.91 25.94
N GLU A 21 -38.00 -9.34 25.03
CA GLU A 21 -38.07 -9.03 23.61
C GLU A 21 -39.02 -10.00 22.89
N GLU A 22 -39.54 -9.58 21.73
CA GLU A 22 -40.36 -10.46 20.89
C GLU A 22 -39.53 -11.62 20.37
N ILE A 23 -39.94 -12.85 20.68
CA ILE A 23 -39.27 -14.05 20.20
C ILE A 23 -39.61 -14.24 18.72
N LYS A 24 -38.68 -13.83 17.84
CA LYS A 24 -38.73 -14.10 16.41
C LYS A 24 -37.66 -15.12 16.06
N TYR A 25 -38.07 -16.30 15.66
CA TYR A 25 -37.18 -17.28 15.04
C TYR A 25 -37.61 -17.46 13.60
N GLU A 26 -36.85 -16.83 12.70
CA GLU A 26 -36.95 -17.01 11.27
C GLU A 26 -35.65 -17.64 10.77
N PRO A 27 -35.73 -18.82 10.14
CA PRO A 27 -34.51 -19.43 9.57
C PRO A 27 -33.99 -18.56 8.45
N ASN A 28 -32.69 -18.25 8.48
CA ASN A 28 -32.03 -17.52 7.40
C ASN A 28 -32.26 -18.25 6.07
N TYR A 29 -32.53 -17.47 5.03
CA TYR A 29 -32.60 -17.96 3.67
C TYR A 29 -31.21 -18.29 3.16
N TYR A 30 -31.02 -19.51 2.67
CA TYR A 30 -29.78 -19.96 2.04
C TYR A 30 -30.06 -20.27 0.58
N VAL A 31 -29.22 -19.70 -0.31
CA VAL A 31 -29.28 -20.03 -1.73
C VAL A 31 -28.59 -21.37 -1.93
N THR A 32 -29.34 -22.34 -2.45
CA THR A 32 -28.81 -23.65 -2.86
C THR A 32 -29.17 -23.91 -4.31
N LYS A 33 -28.31 -24.66 -5.02
CA LYS A 33 -28.67 -25.17 -6.35
C LYS A 33 -29.93 -26.05 -6.24
N LYS A 34 -31.02 -25.67 -6.89
CA LYS A 34 -32.23 -26.45 -6.98
C LYS A 34 -32.15 -27.36 -8.23
N ASP A 35 -32.92 -28.43 -8.25
CA ASP A 35 -33.02 -29.35 -9.39
C ASP A 35 -31.69 -30.04 -9.78
N VAL A 36 -30.80 -30.25 -8.83
CA VAL A 36 -29.58 -31.02 -9.06
C VAL A 36 -29.87 -32.48 -9.29
N THR A 37 -29.32 -33.02 -10.34
CA THR A 37 -29.46 -34.42 -10.76
C THR A 37 -28.06 -35.05 -10.82
N PRO A 38 -27.95 -36.38 -10.91
CA PRO A 38 -26.63 -37.01 -11.14
C PRO A 38 -25.92 -36.49 -12.38
N ALA A 39 -26.64 -36.05 -13.40
CA ALA A 39 -26.09 -35.46 -14.62
C ALA A 39 -25.41 -34.11 -14.37
N THR A 40 -25.86 -33.36 -13.37
CA THR A 40 -25.25 -32.09 -12.96
C THR A 40 -23.80 -32.26 -12.46
N PHE A 41 -23.42 -33.48 -12.12
CA PHE A 41 -22.09 -33.82 -11.54
C PHE A 41 -21.39 -34.92 -12.37
N GLU A 42 -21.69 -35.06 -13.66
CA GLU A 42 -21.06 -36.06 -14.54
C GLU A 42 -19.56 -35.86 -14.73
N ASP A 43 -19.09 -34.62 -14.54
CA ASP A 43 -17.71 -34.22 -14.60
C ASP A 43 -16.91 -34.55 -13.30
N ARG A 44 -17.58 -35.00 -12.24
CA ARG A 44 -16.97 -35.32 -10.95
C ARG A 44 -16.85 -36.82 -10.72
N GLU A 45 -15.71 -37.24 -10.22
CA GLU A 45 -15.48 -38.63 -9.82
C GLU A 45 -16.35 -38.98 -8.61
N ARG A 46 -16.93 -40.19 -8.63
CA ARG A 46 -17.71 -40.69 -7.48
C ARG A 46 -16.77 -41.23 -6.42
N MET A 47 -16.71 -40.54 -5.30
CA MET A 47 -15.91 -40.92 -4.14
C MET A 47 -16.78 -41.58 -3.06
N CYS A 48 -16.25 -42.63 -2.45
CA CYS A 48 -16.87 -43.26 -1.26
C CYS A 48 -16.59 -42.37 -0.04
N ARG A 49 -17.51 -42.40 0.94
CA ARG A 49 -17.29 -41.75 2.22
C ARG A 49 -16.18 -42.47 2.98
N PRO A 50 -15.13 -41.76 3.43
CA PRO A 50 -14.14 -42.37 4.34
C PRO A 50 -14.81 -42.80 5.65
N THR A 51 -14.31 -43.87 6.25
CA THR A 51 -14.87 -44.46 7.45
C THR A 51 -13.97 -44.12 8.62
N MET A 52 -14.55 -43.48 9.66
CA MET A 52 -13.83 -43.19 10.91
C MET A 52 -13.46 -44.48 11.64
N GLU A 53 -12.26 -44.51 12.15
CA GLU A 53 -11.84 -45.62 13.02
C GLU A 53 -12.65 -45.65 14.33
N GLN A 54 -12.99 -46.84 14.76
CA GLN A 54 -13.78 -47.06 15.99
C GLN A 54 -13.20 -48.22 16.80
N LEU A 55 -13.21 -48.06 18.10
CA LEU A 55 -12.94 -49.17 19.01
C LEU A 55 -13.97 -50.27 18.78
N ASN A 56 -13.51 -51.50 18.69
CA ASN A 56 -14.41 -52.65 18.60
C ASN A 56 -15.19 -52.87 19.92
N ALA A 57 -16.25 -53.68 19.89
CA ALA A 57 -17.15 -53.87 21.01
C ALA A 57 -16.45 -54.45 22.26
N GLU A 58 -15.41 -55.27 22.07
CA GLU A 58 -14.65 -55.86 23.17
C GLU A 58 -13.70 -54.85 23.83
N GLU A 59 -13.12 -53.96 23.04
CA GLU A 59 -12.20 -52.95 23.57
C GLU A 59 -12.91 -51.83 24.34
N ARG A 60 -14.13 -51.45 23.94
CA ARG A 60 -14.86 -50.33 24.55
C ARG A 60 -15.75 -50.70 25.72
N LYS A 61 -15.95 -51.98 26.04
CA LYS A 61 -16.89 -52.40 27.08
C LYS A 61 -16.44 -52.10 28.50
N ASP A 62 -15.15 -52.05 28.76
CA ASP A 62 -14.56 -51.94 30.09
C ASP A 62 -13.78 -50.62 30.32
N ASN A 63 -13.96 -49.63 29.45
CA ASN A 63 -13.27 -48.33 29.56
C ASN A 63 -14.17 -47.16 29.07
N PHE A 64 -13.74 -45.93 29.34
CA PHE A 64 -14.41 -44.70 28.90
C PHE A 64 -13.54 -43.91 27.90
N THR A 65 -12.65 -44.58 27.17
CA THR A 65 -11.89 -43.95 26.10
C THR A 65 -12.80 -43.56 24.94
N GLU A 66 -12.38 -42.64 24.13
CA GLU A 66 -13.09 -42.21 22.91
C GLU A 66 -13.35 -43.41 22.00
N VAL A 67 -14.58 -43.56 21.56
CA VAL A 67 -15.02 -44.74 20.78
C VAL A 67 -14.82 -44.53 19.28
N VAL A 68 -14.99 -43.31 18.81
CA VAL A 68 -14.84 -42.93 17.40
C VAL A 68 -13.76 -41.85 17.31
N PHE A 69 -12.66 -42.14 16.64
CA PHE A 69 -11.48 -41.30 16.65
C PHE A 69 -11.53 -40.10 15.67
N GLY A 70 -12.59 -39.96 14.88
CA GLY A 70 -12.69 -38.94 13.86
C GLY A 70 -11.97 -39.33 12.58
N TYR A 71 -11.60 -38.34 11.79
CA TYR A 71 -10.76 -38.47 10.60
C TYR A 71 -9.34 -38.06 10.93
N ASP A 72 -8.36 -38.73 10.35
CA ASP A 72 -7.03 -38.17 10.18
C ASP A 72 -7.06 -37.10 9.05
N GLU A 73 -5.95 -36.45 8.81
CA GLU A 73 -5.85 -35.37 7.85
C GLU A 73 -6.17 -35.84 6.42
N GLU A 74 -5.65 -36.99 5.99
CA GLU A 74 -5.88 -37.57 4.66
C GLU A 74 -7.37 -37.90 4.47
N GLN A 75 -8.01 -38.52 5.44
CA GLN A 75 -9.45 -38.85 5.44
C GLN A 75 -10.31 -37.57 5.45
N ALA A 76 -9.89 -36.52 6.16
CA ALA A 76 -10.60 -35.25 6.20
C ALA A 76 -10.56 -34.57 4.82
N VAL A 77 -9.40 -34.59 4.15
CA VAL A 77 -9.24 -34.08 2.79
C VAL A 77 -10.09 -34.89 1.80
N GLU A 78 -10.08 -36.23 1.90
CA GLU A 78 -10.93 -37.07 1.05
C GLU A 78 -12.43 -36.74 1.22
N GLU A 79 -12.91 -36.54 2.46
CA GLU A 79 -14.32 -36.18 2.72
C GLU A 79 -14.61 -34.75 2.21
N ALA A 80 -13.65 -33.82 2.30
CA ALA A 80 -13.80 -32.48 1.76
C ALA A 80 -13.94 -32.47 0.22
N HIS A 81 -13.18 -33.30 -0.48
CA HIS A 81 -13.28 -33.47 -1.94
C HIS A 81 -14.65 -33.99 -2.41
N ARG A 82 -15.45 -34.59 -1.55
CA ARG A 82 -16.82 -35.03 -1.84
C ARG A 82 -17.84 -33.88 -1.85
N CYS A 83 -17.43 -32.65 -1.52
CA CYS A 83 -18.30 -31.48 -1.52
C CYS A 83 -18.87 -31.20 -2.92
N LEU A 84 -20.20 -31.08 -3.05
CA LEU A 84 -20.89 -30.79 -4.31
C LEU A 84 -20.97 -29.29 -4.63
N GLU A 85 -20.46 -28.43 -3.76
CA GLU A 85 -20.48 -26.96 -3.91
C GLU A 85 -21.88 -26.43 -4.33
N CYS A 86 -22.91 -26.96 -3.71
CA CYS A 86 -24.31 -26.66 -4.08
C CYS A 86 -24.86 -25.39 -3.41
N GLY A 87 -24.15 -24.81 -2.46
CA GLY A 87 -24.50 -23.55 -1.80
C GLY A 87 -23.99 -22.31 -2.53
N CYS A 88 -24.42 -21.13 -2.08
CA CYS A 88 -23.85 -19.88 -2.55
C CYS A 88 -22.53 -19.62 -1.81
N LYS A 89 -21.43 -19.49 -2.53
CA LYS A 89 -20.09 -19.23 -1.98
C LYS A 89 -19.92 -17.80 -1.43
N ASP A 90 -20.89 -16.90 -1.70
CA ASP A 90 -20.82 -15.48 -1.37
C ASP A 90 -21.70 -15.09 -0.18
N TYR A 91 -22.16 -16.06 0.60
CA TYR A 91 -23.19 -15.86 1.63
C TYR A 91 -22.84 -14.74 2.63
N PHE A 92 -21.63 -14.68 3.14
CA PHE A 92 -21.22 -13.67 4.12
C PHE A 92 -20.91 -12.30 3.49
N GLU A 93 -20.62 -12.24 2.19
CA GLU A 93 -20.22 -11.01 1.49
C GLU A 93 -21.40 -10.36 0.74
N CYS A 94 -22.45 -11.14 0.42
CA CYS A 94 -23.56 -10.70 -0.39
C CYS A 94 -24.57 -9.86 0.42
N LYS A 95 -24.57 -8.55 0.20
CA LYS A 95 -25.55 -7.64 0.83
C LYS A 95 -26.99 -7.92 0.42
N LEU A 96 -27.21 -8.46 -0.80
CA LEU A 96 -28.53 -8.83 -1.26
C LEU A 96 -29.14 -9.90 -0.36
N ILE A 97 -28.40 -10.98 -0.05
CA ILE A 97 -28.91 -12.06 0.81
C ILE A 97 -29.12 -11.59 2.23
N SER A 98 -28.21 -10.72 2.74
CA SER A 98 -28.33 -10.13 4.08
C SER A 98 -29.60 -9.28 4.21
N TYR A 99 -29.86 -8.40 3.24
CA TYR A 99 -31.09 -7.61 3.24
C TYR A 99 -32.35 -8.42 2.93
N ALA A 100 -32.23 -9.44 2.07
CA ALA A 100 -33.35 -10.36 1.83
C ALA A 100 -33.79 -11.07 3.10
N ASN A 101 -32.83 -11.54 3.92
CA ASN A 101 -33.11 -12.13 5.22
C ASN A 101 -33.66 -11.10 6.21
N MET A 102 -33.13 -9.89 6.23
CA MET A 102 -33.58 -8.83 7.12
C MET A 102 -35.03 -8.38 6.86
N TYR A 103 -35.48 -8.45 5.62
CA TYR A 103 -36.81 -8.04 5.21
C TYR A 103 -37.76 -9.22 4.89
N ASP A 104 -37.40 -10.45 5.25
CA ASP A 104 -38.21 -11.66 5.04
C ASP A 104 -38.69 -11.82 3.59
N VAL A 105 -37.78 -11.62 2.65
CA VAL A 105 -38.11 -11.70 1.22
C VAL A 105 -38.35 -13.14 0.81
N ASP A 106 -39.55 -13.43 0.27
CA ASP A 106 -39.86 -14.70 -0.40
C ASP A 106 -39.38 -14.65 -1.88
N PRO A 107 -38.29 -15.31 -2.23
CA PRO A 107 -37.70 -15.23 -3.57
C PRO A 107 -38.55 -15.99 -4.63
N ASP A 108 -39.36 -16.94 -4.21
CA ASP A 108 -40.19 -17.76 -5.11
C ASP A 108 -41.55 -17.08 -5.46
N ARG A 109 -41.91 -16.01 -4.72
CA ARG A 109 -43.22 -15.33 -4.89
C ARG A 109 -43.43 -14.76 -6.30
N LEU A 110 -42.39 -14.30 -6.96
CA LEU A 110 -42.42 -13.66 -8.28
C LEU A 110 -41.53 -14.44 -9.26
N ALA A 111 -41.60 -15.77 -9.21
CA ALA A 111 -40.90 -16.62 -10.17
C ALA A 111 -41.33 -16.32 -11.60
N GLY A 112 -40.40 -16.30 -12.54
CA GLY A 112 -40.63 -16.00 -13.95
C GLY A 112 -39.41 -16.33 -14.80
N ASP A 113 -39.34 -15.74 -15.99
CA ASP A 113 -38.21 -15.92 -16.89
C ASP A 113 -36.92 -15.33 -16.28
N ILE A 114 -35.82 -16.03 -16.49
CA ILE A 114 -34.48 -15.64 -16.02
C ILE A 114 -33.63 -15.33 -17.26
N ASN A 115 -32.95 -14.19 -17.27
CA ASN A 115 -31.96 -13.88 -18.29
C ASN A 115 -30.63 -14.55 -17.91
N GLU A 116 -30.40 -15.73 -18.49
CA GLU A 116 -29.13 -16.44 -18.34
C GLU A 116 -28.14 -15.95 -19.38
N VAL A 117 -26.96 -15.58 -18.93
CA VAL A 117 -25.89 -15.03 -19.77
C VAL A 117 -24.70 -15.98 -19.77
N GLU A 118 -24.37 -16.49 -20.96
CA GLU A 118 -23.06 -17.14 -21.17
C GLU A 118 -21.99 -16.08 -21.22
N PHE A 119 -20.92 -16.27 -20.49
CA PHE A 119 -19.80 -15.35 -20.47
C PHE A 119 -18.48 -16.10 -20.26
N HIS A 120 -17.41 -15.54 -20.82
CA HIS A 120 -16.05 -15.95 -20.60
C HIS A 120 -15.27 -14.70 -20.18
N ASP A 121 -14.58 -14.76 -19.08
CA ASP A 121 -13.78 -13.64 -18.59
C ASP A 121 -12.55 -14.16 -17.84
N GLU A 122 -11.37 -13.84 -18.35
CA GLU A 122 -10.08 -14.26 -17.81
C GLU A 122 -9.32 -13.04 -17.31
N HIS A 123 -9.85 -12.38 -16.27
CA HIS A 123 -9.12 -11.31 -15.63
C HIS A 123 -8.32 -11.88 -14.43
N PRO A 124 -7.02 -11.55 -14.27
CA PRO A 124 -6.19 -12.16 -13.23
C PRO A 124 -6.68 -11.87 -11.81
N PHE A 125 -7.33 -10.72 -11.58
CA PHE A 125 -7.73 -10.28 -10.24
C PHE A 125 -9.24 -10.14 -10.03
N ILE A 126 -10.05 -10.20 -11.07
CA ILE A 126 -11.50 -9.91 -10.98
C ILE A 126 -12.29 -11.04 -11.61
N LEU A 127 -13.05 -11.73 -10.78
CA LEU A 127 -14.06 -12.68 -11.25
C LEU A 127 -15.37 -11.94 -11.52
N ARG A 128 -16.02 -12.28 -12.63
CA ARG A 128 -17.28 -11.69 -13.04
C ARG A 128 -18.31 -12.75 -13.33
N ASP A 129 -19.44 -12.69 -12.64
CA ASP A 129 -20.62 -13.54 -12.88
C ASP A 129 -21.85 -12.67 -13.10
N PRO A 130 -22.18 -12.36 -14.37
CA PRO A 130 -23.34 -11.52 -14.68
C PRO A 130 -24.69 -12.13 -14.26
N ASN A 131 -24.77 -13.44 -14.01
CA ASN A 131 -26.00 -14.10 -13.56
C ASN A 131 -26.35 -13.79 -12.09
N LYS A 132 -25.39 -13.29 -11.30
CA LYS A 132 -25.60 -12.78 -9.94
C LYS A 132 -25.86 -11.27 -9.89
N CYS A 133 -25.88 -10.60 -11.06
CA CYS A 133 -25.98 -9.15 -11.16
C CYS A 133 -27.43 -8.67 -11.02
N ILE A 134 -27.65 -7.69 -10.12
CA ILE A 134 -28.97 -7.02 -9.94
C ILE A 134 -29.12 -5.73 -10.77
N LEU A 135 -28.21 -5.46 -11.69
CA LEU A 135 -28.23 -4.28 -12.58
C LEU A 135 -28.26 -2.93 -11.85
N CYS A 136 -27.73 -2.83 -10.65
CA CYS A 136 -27.71 -1.58 -9.86
C CYS A 136 -26.84 -0.48 -10.45
N GLY A 137 -25.91 -0.80 -11.36
CA GLY A 137 -25.04 0.14 -12.05
C GLY A 137 -23.92 0.76 -11.20
N LEU A 138 -23.72 0.35 -9.95
CA LEU A 138 -22.68 0.90 -9.06
C LEU A 138 -21.28 0.71 -9.65
N CYS A 139 -20.97 -0.47 -10.17
CA CYS A 139 -19.67 -0.78 -10.79
C CYS A 139 -19.41 0.07 -12.04
N VAL A 140 -20.44 0.29 -12.88
CA VAL A 140 -20.34 1.14 -14.07
C VAL A 140 -20.01 2.58 -13.67
N ARG A 141 -20.74 3.13 -12.69
CA ARG A 141 -20.48 4.48 -12.18
C ARG A 141 -19.13 4.60 -11.47
N ALA A 142 -18.73 3.60 -10.68
CA ALA A 142 -17.42 3.59 -10.07
C ALA A 142 -16.31 3.60 -11.13
N CYS A 143 -16.44 2.79 -12.18
CA CYS A 143 -15.46 2.70 -13.26
C CYS A 143 -15.37 4.00 -14.08
N ASP A 144 -16.51 4.58 -14.47
CA ASP A 144 -16.54 5.77 -15.33
C ASP A 144 -16.45 7.07 -14.53
N GLU A 145 -17.38 7.32 -13.60
CA GLU A 145 -17.49 8.63 -12.95
C GLU A 145 -16.40 8.85 -11.90
N VAL A 146 -16.03 7.81 -11.13
CA VAL A 146 -15.00 7.91 -10.09
C VAL A 146 -13.62 7.70 -10.71
N MET A 147 -13.37 6.52 -11.26
CA MET A 147 -12.05 6.15 -11.77
C MET A 147 -11.71 6.83 -13.10
N GLY A 148 -12.70 7.14 -13.93
CA GLY A 148 -12.52 7.74 -15.26
C GLY A 148 -11.95 6.78 -16.30
N VAL A 149 -12.23 5.48 -16.13
CA VAL A 149 -11.74 4.42 -17.02
C VAL A 149 -12.82 4.00 -18.03
N GLY A 150 -14.06 3.76 -17.55
CA GLY A 150 -15.19 3.39 -18.42
C GLY A 150 -15.08 2.00 -19.06
N ALA A 151 -14.36 1.06 -18.44
CA ALA A 151 -14.21 -0.30 -18.95
C ALA A 151 -15.51 -1.14 -18.87
N LEU A 152 -16.40 -0.81 -17.94
CA LEU A 152 -17.69 -1.47 -17.74
C LEU A 152 -18.83 -0.56 -18.15
N GLY A 153 -19.83 -1.13 -18.82
CA GLY A 153 -21.05 -0.45 -19.24
C GLY A 153 -22.29 -1.33 -19.17
N LEU A 154 -23.48 -0.72 -19.34
CA LEU A 154 -24.72 -1.46 -19.58
C LEU A 154 -24.81 -1.74 -21.08
N VAL A 155 -24.78 -3.01 -21.46
CA VAL A 155 -24.90 -3.46 -22.86
C VAL A 155 -26.21 -4.16 -23.05
N LYS A 156 -26.65 -4.33 -24.33
CA LYS A 156 -27.97 -4.83 -24.71
C LYS A 156 -29.12 -3.92 -24.19
N ARG A 157 -30.34 -4.32 -24.30
CA ARG A 157 -31.52 -3.50 -23.93
C ARG A 157 -32.65 -4.35 -23.36
N GLY A 158 -33.49 -3.74 -22.52
CA GLY A 158 -34.67 -4.39 -21.96
C GLY A 158 -34.29 -5.56 -21.06
N PHE A 159 -34.98 -6.69 -21.29
CA PHE A 159 -34.73 -7.89 -20.48
C PHE A 159 -33.32 -8.47 -20.63
N ASP A 160 -32.68 -8.28 -21.78
CA ASP A 160 -31.35 -8.80 -22.08
C ASP A 160 -30.23 -7.87 -21.58
N THR A 161 -30.54 -6.79 -20.86
CA THR A 161 -29.53 -5.87 -20.34
C THR A 161 -28.56 -6.58 -19.39
N VAL A 162 -27.27 -6.34 -19.60
CA VAL A 162 -26.19 -6.90 -18.77
C VAL A 162 -25.07 -5.89 -18.57
N VAL A 163 -24.35 -5.98 -17.45
CA VAL A 163 -23.13 -5.20 -17.21
C VAL A 163 -21.95 -5.96 -17.80
N MET A 164 -21.33 -5.39 -18.82
CA MET A 164 -20.18 -5.98 -19.51
C MET A 164 -19.25 -4.88 -20.05
N PRO A 165 -18.01 -5.22 -20.44
CA PRO A 165 -17.20 -4.36 -21.30
C PRO A 165 -17.85 -4.17 -22.68
N ALA A 166 -17.44 -3.11 -23.37
CA ALA A 166 -17.89 -2.84 -24.75
C ALA A 166 -17.53 -4.01 -25.67
N LEU A 167 -18.41 -4.32 -26.62
CA LEU A 167 -18.25 -5.41 -27.60
C LEU A 167 -18.11 -6.81 -26.97
N GLU A 168 -18.52 -6.99 -25.72
CA GLU A 168 -18.45 -8.25 -24.99
C GLU A 168 -17.03 -8.83 -24.89
N GLN A 169 -16.00 -7.96 -24.93
CA GLN A 169 -14.60 -8.35 -24.76
C GLN A 169 -14.29 -8.78 -23.31
N PRO A 170 -13.28 -9.61 -23.09
CA PRO A 170 -12.75 -9.85 -21.75
C PRO A 170 -12.33 -8.54 -21.08
N LEU A 171 -12.56 -8.41 -19.77
CA LEU A 171 -12.21 -7.18 -19.03
C LEU A 171 -10.70 -6.86 -19.11
N SER A 172 -9.87 -7.90 -19.16
CA SER A 172 -8.40 -7.79 -19.31
C SER A 172 -7.95 -7.21 -20.67
N GLU A 173 -8.78 -7.28 -21.70
CA GLU A 173 -8.49 -6.75 -23.04
C GLU A 173 -8.99 -5.30 -23.23
N THR A 174 -9.58 -4.72 -22.20
CA THR A 174 -10.09 -3.33 -22.21
C THR A 174 -9.08 -2.37 -21.58
N GLY A 175 -9.43 -1.07 -21.48
CA GLY A 175 -8.65 -0.10 -20.71
C GLY A 175 -8.75 -0.26 -19.19
N CYS A 176 -9.09 -1.44 -18.68
CA CYS A 176 -9.19 -1.71 -17.24
C CYS A 176 -7.80 -1.55 -16.58
N ILE A 177 -7.73 -0.73 -15.53
CA ILE A 177 -6.50 -0.49 -14.75
C ILE A 177 -6.40 -1.39 -13.52
N SER A 178 -7.17 -2.44 -13.42
CA SER A 178 -7.18 -3.41 -12.32
C SER A 178 -7.29 -2.78 -10.92
N CYS A 179 -8.04 -1.69 -10.78
CA CYS A 179 -8.15 -0.99 -9.49
C CYS A 179 -9.09 -1.66 -8.47
N GLY A 180 -9.89 -2.66 -8.88
CA GLY A 180 -10.82 -3.39 -8.00
C GLY A 180 -12.00 -2.58 -7.45
N GLN A 181 -12.21 -1.32 -7.88
CA GLN A 181 -13.31 -0.50 -7.33
C GLN A 181 -14.69 -1.02 -7.71
N CYS A 182 -14.81 -1.66 -8.87
CA CYS A 182 -16.06 -2.33 -9.29
C CYS A 182 -16.42 -3.49 -8.34
N VAL A 183 -15.43 -4.22 -7.85
CA VAL A 183 -15.58 -5.27 -6.84
C VAL A 183 -16.00 -4.67 -5.50
N SER A 184 -15.28 -3.65 -5.02
CA SER A 184 -15.51 -3.02 -3.71
C SER A 184 -16.93 -2.40 -3.57
N VAL A 185 -17.58 -2.02 -4.67
CA VAL A 185 -18.94 -1.45 -4.65
C VAL A 185 -20.04 -2.45 -5.00
N CYS A 186 -19.69 -3.67 -5.46
CA CYS A 186 -20.69 -4.66 -5.84
C CYS A 186 -21.45 -5.15 -4.60
N PRO A 187 -22.80 -5.10 -4.59
CA PRO A 187 -23.59 -5.57 -3.45
C PRO A 187 -23.87 -7.07 -3.49
N THR A 188 -23.40 -7.79 -4.51
CA THR A 188 -23.63 -9.22 -4.73
C THR A 188 -22.32 -9.90 -5.14
N GLY A 189 -22.33 -11.21 -5.31
CA GLY A 189 -21.21 -11.97 -5.85
C GLY A 189 -21.05 -11.86 -7.39
N ALA A 190 -21.59 -10.81 -8.03
CA ALA A 190 -21.45 -10.61 -9.47
C ALA A 190 -20.07 -10.10 -9.89
N LEU A 191 -19.37 -9.44 -9.00
CA LEU A 191 -17.98 -9.00 -9.15
C LEU A 191 -17.24 -9.31 -7.85
N GLN A 192 -16.20 -10.10 -7.93
CA GLN A 192 -15.42 -10.58 -6.79
C GLN A 192 -13.92 -10.51 -7.08
N GLU A 193 -13.11 -10.60 -6.05
CA GLU A 193 -11.69 -10.87 -6.21
C GLU A 193 -11.50 -12.29 -6.77
N ASN A 194 -10.58 -12.43 -7.70
CA ASN A 194 -10.02 -13.72 -8.07
C ASN A 194 -8.93 -14.03 -7.03
N LEU A 195 -9.31 -14.77 -6.01
CA LEU A 195 -8.43 -15.11 -4.90
C LEU A 195 -7.37 -16.12 -5.35
N THR A 196 -6.22 -16.09 -4.73
CA THR A 196 -5.19 -17.13 -4.89
C THR A 196 -5.67 -18.48 -4.34
N LEU A 197 -6.58 -18.43 -3.37
CA LEU A 197 -7.26 -19.60 -2.81
C LEU A 197 -8.57 -19.86 -3.57
N GLU A 198 -8.79 -21.08 -4.01
CA GLU A 198 -10.08 -21.49 -4.59
C GLU A 198 -11.19 -21.45 -3.54
N LYS A 199 -12.15 -20.56 -3.73
CA LYS A 199 -13.27 -20.36 -2.81
C LYS A 199 -14.30 -21.48 -2.99
N SER A 200 -14.15 -22.57 -2.26
CA SER A 200 -15.08 -23.71 -2.32
C SER A 200 -16.30 -23.55 -1.40
N VAL A 201 -16.18 -22.75 -0.34
CA VAL A 201 -17.23 -22.47 0.66
C VAL A 201 -17.31 -20.98 0.94
N PRO A 202 -18.39 -20.46 1.55
CA PRO A 202 -18.42 -19.09 2.05
C PRO A 202 -17.34 -18.90 3.11
N LEU A 203 -16.54 -17.86 2.95
CA LEU A 203 -15.49 -17.48 3.91
C LEU A 203 -16.05 -16.45 4.88
N ASP A 204 -16.03 -16.78 6.18
CA ASP A 204 -16.30 -15.84 7.28
C ASP A 204 -14.96 -15.32 7.75
N THR A 205 -14.60 -14.14 7.29
CA THR A 205 -13.26 -13.55 7.45
C THR A 205 -13.19 -12.64 8.67
N GLU A 206 -12.03 -12.55 9.27
CA GLU A 206 -11.67 -11.56 10.28
C GLU A 206 -10.94 -10.41 9.61
N ALA A 207 -11.09 -9.19 10.14
CA ALA A 207 -10.50 -7.98 9.56
C ALA A 207 -9.56 -7.30 10.54
N SER A 208 -8.33 -7.00 10.09
CA SER A 208 -7.34 -6.21 10.81
C SER A 208 -7.15 -4.86 10.12
N ASP A 209 -7.11 -3.79 10.91
CA ASP A 209 -6.93 -2.42 10.42
C ASP A 209 -5.48 -2.19 10.03
N THR A 210 -5.24 -1.68 8.82
CA THR A 210 -3.88 -1.41 8.39
C THR A 210 -3.81 -0.26 7.39
N THR A 211 -2.58 0.11 7.08
CA THR A 211 -2.26 1.14 6.09
C THR A 211 -1.46 0.52 4.94
N CYS A 212 -1.86 0.85 3.71
CA CYS A 212 -1.21 0.36 2.50
C CYS A 212 0.29 0.72 2.47
N ALA A 213 1.15 -0.28 2.27
CA ALA A 213 2.60 -0.15 2.33
C ALA A 213 3.26 0.27 1.00
N TYR A 214 2.51 0.62 -0.06
CA TYR A 214 3.12 0.85 -1.38
C TYR A 214 3.62 2.27 -1.63
N CYS A 215 2.83 3.29 -1.34
CA CYS A 215 3.22 4.67 -1.65
C CYS A 215 2.89 5.64 -0.52
N SER A 216 3.45 6.83 -0.58
CA SER A 216 3.37 7.86 0.46
C SER A 216 1.98 8.44 0.73
N VAL A 217 0.96 7.99 0.02
CA VAL A 217 -0.43 8.42 0.25
C VAL A 217 -0.96 7.88 1.58
N GLY A 218 -0.60 6.63 1.94
CA GLY A 218 -1.07 5.99 3.17
C GLY A 218 -2.59 5.76 3.13
N CYS A 219 -3.06 4.91 2.21
CA CYS A 219 -4.47 4.55 2.14
C CYS A 219 -4.84 3.59 3.27
N SER A 220 -5.84 3.93 4.09
CA SER A 220 -6.38 3.04 5.12
C SER A 220 -7.17 1.89 4.47
N MET A 221 -6.95 0.69 4.95
CA MET A 221 -7.60 -0.53 4.49
C MET A 221 -7.68 -1.55 5.61
N HIS A 222 -8.50 -2.57 5.40
CA HIS A 222 -8.55 -3.76 6.25
C HIS A 222 -7.94 -4.93 5.47
N LEU A 223 -7.10 -5.71 6.13
CA LEU A 223 -6.70 -7.01 5.64
C LEU A 223 -7.66 -8.05 6.23
N GLU A 224 -8.27 -8.84 5.37
CA GLU A 224 -9.17 -9.91 5.80
C GLU A 224 -8.47 -11.25 5.72
N THR A 225 -8.56 -12.02 6.81
CA THR A 225 -7.97 -13.35 6.97
C THR A 225 -9.03 -14.40 7.17
N TYR A 226 -8.73 -15.63 6.81
CA TYR A 226 -9.49 -16.83 7.13
C TYR A 226 -8.56 -17.84 7.81
N GLY A 227 -8.64 -17.94 9.13
CA GLY A 227 -7.57 -18.54 9.92
C GLY A 227 -6.26 -17.79 9.69
N ASP A 228 -5.18 -18.52 9.46
CA ASP A 228 -3.85 -17.92 9.22
C ASP A 228 -3.61 -17.49 7.77
N MET A 229 -4.63 -17.57 6.91
CA MET A 229 -4.51 -17.21 5.50
C MET A 229 -4.98 -15.79 5.23
N LEU A 230 -4.14 -15.00 4.60
CA LEU A 230 -4.47 -13.67 4.10
C LEU A 230 -5.31 -13.81 2.81
N VAL A 231 -6.54 -13.30 2.85
CA VAL A 231 -7.53 -13.52 1.77
C VAL A 231 -7.67 -12.33 0.85
N LYS A 232 -7.85 -11.12 1.40
CA LYS A 232 -8.11 -9.92 0.58
C LYS A 232 -7.83 -8.62 1.34
N ALA A 233 -7.66 -7.54 0.57
CA ALA A 233 -7.62 -6.18 1.08
C ALA A 233 -8.92 -5.44 0.77
N VAL A 234 -9.52 -4.80 1.77
CA VAL A 234 -10.77 -4.03 1.65
C VAL A 234 -10.49 -2.56 1.98
N PRO A 235 -10.87 -1.59 1.12
CA PRO A 235 -10.63 -0.19 1.43
C PRO A 235 -11.50 0.29 2.60
N ASP A 236 -10.88 0.96 3.57
CA ASP A 236 -11.62 1.62 4.64
C ASP A 236 -12.44 2.80 4.08
N ARG A 237 -13.77 2.74 4.25
CA ARG A 237 -14.71 3.75 3.76
C ARG A 237 -14.63 5.06 4.54
N GLU A 238 -14.25 4.99 5.81
CA GLU A 238 -14.06 6.14 6.68
C GLU A 238 -12.61 6.66 6.64
N GLY A 239 -11.72 5.96 5.96
CA GLY A 239 -10.31 6.30 5.83
C GLY A 239 -10.10 7.77 5.49
N ALA A 240 -9.36 8.48 6.34
CA ALA A 240 -9.19 9.94 6.27
C ALA A 240 -8.64 10.43 4.93
N VAL A 241 -7.77 9.63 4.30
CA VAL A 241 -7.10 9.97 3.05
C VAL A 241 -7.86 9.47 1.83
N ASN A 242 -8.23 8.21 1.79
CA ASN A 242 -8.69 7.51 0.59
C ASN A 242 -10.21 7.39 0.47
N LYS A 243 -10.97 7.53 1.56
CA LYS A 243 -12.46 7.52 1.53
C LYS A 243 -13.04 6.32 0.77
N GLY A 244 -12.54 5.12 1.06
CA GLY A 244 -13.00 3.89 0.41
C GLY A 244 -12.40 3.63 -0.98
N LEU A 245 -11.34 4.33 -1.38
CA LEU A 245 -10.66 4.12 -2.65
C LEU A 245 -9.31 3.44 -2.44
N LEU A 246 -8.99 2.47 -3.28
CA LEU A 246 -7.65 1.89 -3.43
C LEU A 246 -7.27 1.88 -4.91
N CYS A 247 -5.97 1.84 -5.18
CA CYS A 247 -5.45 1.50 -6.50
C CYS A 247 -5.22 -0.02 -6.61
N GLY A 248 -4.87 -0.50 -7.79
CA GLY A 248 -4.61 -1.94 -8.00
C GLY A 248 -3.54 -2.51 -7.08
N ARG A 249 -2.47 -1.76 -6.82
CA ARG A 249 -1.40 -2.19 -5.92
C ARG A 249 -1.90 -2.42 -4.49
N GLY A 250 -2.62 -1.45 -3.92
CA GLY A 250 -3.19 -1.61 -2.58
C GLY A 250 -4.30 -2.65 -2.50
N LYS A 251 -5.06 -2.84 -3.59
CA LYS A 251 -6.17 -3.79 -3.62
C LYS A 251 -5.72 -5.24 -3.82
N PHE A 252 -4.70 -5.48 -4.64
CA PHE A 252 -4.30 -6.82 -5.08
C PHE A 252 -2.83 -7.18 -4.78
N GLY A 253 -2.07 -6.27 -4.17
CA GLY A 253 -0.68 -6.51 -3.80
C GLY A 253 -0.49 -6.77 -2.31
N PHE A 254 -1.55 -7.01 -1.57
CA PHE A 254 -1.50 -7.26 -0.13
C PHE A 254 -0.74 -8.54 0.23
N ASP A 255 -0.74 -9.52 -0.67
CA ASP A 255 -0.13 -10.84 -0.50
C ASP A 255 1.32 -10.94 -1.00
N CYS A 256 1.85 -9.91 -1.66
CA CYS A 256 3.19 -9.99 -2.27
C CYS A 256 4.31 -10.28 -1.25
N SER A 257 4.16 -9.88 0.00
CA SER A 257 5.15 -10.15 1.05
C SER A 257 5.09 -11.57 1.61
N VAL A 258 4.03 -12.32 1.31
CA VAL A 258 3.81 -13.68 1.83
C VAL A 258 3.68 -14.74 0.75
N MET A 259 3.93 -14.38 -0.51
CA MET A 259 3.90 -15.30 -1.65
C MET A 259 5.04 -16.33 -1.61
N ASP A 260 4.94 -17.34 -2.47
CA ASP A 260 5.97 -18.37 -2.65
C ASP A 260 7.36 -17.77 -2.89
N GLY A 261 8.39 -18.43 -2.36
CA GLY A 261 9.77 -17.98 -2.46
C GLY A 261 10.24 -17.13 -1.29
N LYS A 262 9.44 -17.04 -0.24
CA LYS A 262 9.79 -16.38 1.01
C LYS A 262 10.98 -17.04 1.71
N LEU A 263 11.81 -16.22 2.31
CA LEU A 263 12.91 -16.68 3.17
C LEU A 263 12.36 -17.11 4.54
N LEU A 264 12.73 -18.30 4.99
CA LEU A 264 12.33 -18.84 6.28
C LEU A 264 13.52 -19.06 7.22
N GLU A 265 14.69 -19.39 6.64
CA GLU A 265 15.91 -19.70 7.40
C GLU A 265 17.05 -18.75 7.02
N PRO A 266 17.89 -18.35 7.99
CA PRO A 266 19.05 -17.51 7.70
C PRO A 266 20.10 -18.30 6.89
N MET A 267 20.84 -17.57 6.06
CA MET A 267 21.87 -18.14 5.20
C MET A 267 23.19 -17.40 5.35
N ALA A 268 24.30 -18.11 5.21
CA ALA A 268 25.63 -17.52 5.14
C ALA A 268 26.40 -18.06 3.94
N ARG A 269 27.26 -17.23 3.34
CA ARG A 269 28.07 -17.60 2.19
C ARG A 269 29.30 -18.39 2.64
N LYS A 270 29.32 -19.68 2.27
CA LYS A 270 30.43 -20.60 2.52
C LYS A 270 30.93 -21.12 1.18
N ASP A 271 32.23 -21.01 0.92
CA ASP A 271 32.88 -21.45 -0.34
C ASP A 271 32.22 -20.87 -1.62
N GLY A 272 31.62 -19.68 -1.54
CA GLY A 272 30.99 -18.98 -2.65
C GLY A 272 29.50 -19.23 -2.81
N GLU A 273 28.89 -20.16 -2.07
CA GLU A 273 27.47 -20.51 -2.10
C GLU A 273 26.78 -20.11 -0.80
N LEU A 274 25.53 -19.64 -0.88
CA LEU A 274 24.67 -19.40 0.29
C LEU A 274 24.17 -20.75 0.81
N THR A 275 24.37 -21.00 2.09
CA THR A 275 23.95 -22.22 2.80
C THR A 275 23.21 -21.85 4.07
N GLU A 276 22.19 -22.59 4.44
CA GLU A 276 21.45 -22.40 5.67
C GLU A 276 22.38 -22.51 6.90
N VAL A 277 22.14 -21.62 7.86
CA VAL A 277 22.85 -21.56 9.15
C VAL A 277 21.84 -21.24 10.26
N ASP A 278 22.23 -21.43 11.51
CA ASP A 278 21.40 -20.95 12.61
C ASP A 278 21.53 -19.42 12.78
N TYR A 279 20.54 -18.81 13.44
CA TYR A 279 20.50 -17.36 13.68
C TYR A 279 21.72 -16.87 14.46
N HIS A 280 22.17 -17.64 15.44
CA HIS A 280 23.36 -17.27 16.22
C HIS A 280 24.61 -17.16 15.34
N GLU A 281 24.84 -18.14 14.45
CA GLU A 281 25.95 -18.08 13.48
C GLU A 281 25.83 -16.85 12.57
N ALA A 282 24.62 -16.56 12.06
CA ALA A 282 24.36 -15.40 11.19
C ALA A 282 24.65 -14.07 11.89
N PHE A 283 24.16 -13.88 13.12
CA PHE A 283 24.39 -12.67 13.90
C PHE A 283 25.86 -12.50 14.30
N MET A 284 26.51 -13.56 14.78
CA MET A 284 27.91 -13.52 15.15
C MET A 284 28.83 -13.25 13.95
N LEU A 285 28.53 -13.82 12.78
CA LEU A 285 29.30 -13.57 11.57
C LEU A 285 29.16 -12.11 11.13
N THR A 286 27.93 -11.58 11.15
CA THR A 286 27.62 -10.18 10.81
C THR A 286 28.38 -9.22 11.72
N ALA A 287 28.21 -9.38 13.04
CA ALA A 287 28.85 -8.51 14.03
C ALA A 287 30.38 -8.53 13.91
N LYS A 288 30.97 -9.71 13.87
CA LYS A 288 32.44 -9.89 13.78
C LYS A 288 33.02 -9.27 12.51
N LYS A 289 32.34 -9.40 11.37
CA LYS A 289 32.79 -8.83 10.09
C LYS A 289 32.68 -7.31 10.10
N ALA A 290 31.54 -6.77 10.52
CA ALA A 290 31.33 -5.33 10.60
C ALA A 290 32.33 -4.67 11.59
N GLU A 291 32.55 -5.27 12.77
CA GLU A 291 33.53 -4.78 13.76
C GLU A 291 34.96 -4.81 13.20
N SER A 292 35.37 -5.90 12.53
CA SER A 292 36.69 -6.01 11.92
C SER A 292 36.93 -4.93 10.86
N LEU A 293 35.91 -4.62 10.05
CA LEU A 293 35.98 -3.58 9.02
C LEU A 293 35.97 -2.18 9.64
N ALA A 294 35.19 -1.95 10.69
CA ALA A 294 35.19 -0.71 11.47
C ALA A 294 36.58 -0.45 12.12
N ALA A 295 37.22 -1.49 12.68
CA ALA A 295 38.52 -1.40 13.24
C ALA A 295 39.63 -1.06 12.20
N LYS A 296 39.47 -1.61 10.98
CA LYS A 296 40.44 -1.44 9.89
C LYS A 296 40.29 -0.11 9.14
N TYR A 297 39.08 0.32 8.88
CA TYR A 297 38.76 1.45 7.99
C TYR A 297 38.09 2.62 8.69
N GLY A 298 37.79 2.49 9.98
CA GLY A 298 37.01 3.45 10.76
C GLY A 298 35.53 3.13 10.80
N ARG A 299 34.83 3.65 11.83
CA ARG A 299 33.39 3.39 12.03
C ARG A 299 32.53 3.83 10.83
N ASN A 300 32.89 4.92 10.17
CA ASN A 300 32.21 5.41 8.96
C ASN A 300 32.26 4.44 7.77
N ALA A 301 33.05 3.37 7.84
CA ALA A 301 33.08 2.32 6.83
C ALA A 301 31.97 1.28 7.02
N VAL A 302 31.18 1.38 8.09
CA VAL A 302 29.98 0.57 8.32
C VAL A 302 28.75 1.43 8.13
N ALA A 303 27.78 0.93 7.39
CA ALA A 303 26.49 1.57 7.19
C ALA A 303 25.34 0.60 7.40
N VAL A 304 24.20 1.12 7.82
CA VAL A 304 22.93 0.41 7.97
C VAL A 304 21.90 1.10 7.09
N ALA A 305 21.38 0.37 6.11
CA ALA A 305 20.29 0.83 5.25
C ALA A 305 18.95 0.37 5.81
N VAL A 306 17.99 1.28 5.89
CA VAL A 306 16.67 1.06 6.47
C VAL A 306 15.61 1.34 5.42
N SER A 307 14.71 0.40 5.23
CA SER A 307 13.60 0.53 4.29
C SER A 307 12.59 1.58 4.74
N ASP A 308 12.15 2.41 3.82
CA ASP A 308 11.02 3.31 4.02
C ASP A 308 9.64 2.64 3.86
N ARG A 309 9.63 1.30 3.86
CA ARG A 309 8.44 0.46 4.03
C ARG A 309 8.23 -0.04 5.45
N TYR A 310 9.28 0.00 6.26
CA TYR A 310 9.23 -0.43 7.66
C TYR A 310 8.41 0.55 8.51
N THR A 311 7.87 0.07 9.63
CA THR A 311 7.16 0.91 10.59
C THR A 311 8.11 1.93 11.23
N ASN A 312 7.55 2.94 11.88
CA ASN A 312 8.34 3.90 12.64
C ASN A 312 9.12 3.20 13.75
N GLU A 313 8.51 2.22 14.39
CA GLU A 313 9.05 1.44 15.50
C GLU A 313 10.22 0.56 15.03
N GLU A 314 10.05 -0.19 13.93
CA GLU A 314 11.13 -0.98 13.32
C GLU A 314 12.31 -0.08 12.93
N ALA A 315 12.05 1.02 12.22
CA ALA A 315 13.09 1.96 11.80
C ALA A 315 13.80 2.62 12.99
N TYR A 316 13.08 2.88 14.07
CA TYR A 316 13.65 3.44 15.31
C TYR A 316 14.64 2.48 15.95
N VAL A 317 14.31 1.20 16.13
CA VAL A 317 15.20 0.20 16.73
C VAL A 317 16.43 -0.03 15.85
N ILE A 318 16.24 -0.16 14.52
CA ILE A 318 17.35 -0.32 13.58
C ILE A 318 18.30 0.89 13.64
N LYS A 319 17.74 2.10 13.69
CA LYS A 319 18.55 3.32 13.85
C LYS A 319 19.29 3.36 15.19
N LYS A 320 18.61 3.02 16.29
CA LYS A 320 19.20 2.96 17.63
C LYS A 320 20.37 1.96 17.68
N PHE A 321 20.22 0.81 17.03
CA PHE A 321 21.30 -0.15 16.83
C PHE A 321 22.47 0.48 16.06
N ALA A 322 22.21 1.06 14.87
CA ALA A 322 23.24 1.69 14.05
C ALA A 322 24.01 2.79 14.80
N ASP A 323 23.30 3.67 15.52
CA ASP A 323 23.88 4.73 16.34
C ASP A 323 24.78 4.16 17.46
N SER A 324 24.37 3.06 18.08
CA SER A 324 25.13 2.42 19.17
C SER A 324 26.49 1.89 18.74
N ILE A 325 26.57 1.35 17.52
CA ILE A 325 27.84 0.87 16.95
C ILE A 325 28.61 1.96 16.19
N GLY A 326 28.03 3.16 16.06
CA GLY A 326 28.61 4.31 15.36
C GLY A 326 28.63 4.15 13.84
N ALA A 327 27.69 3.37 13.28
CA ALA A 327 27.50 3.21 11.84
C ALA A 327 26.72 4.39 11.26
N LYS A 328 26.87 4.62 9.94
CA LYS A 328 26.00 5.54 9.20
C LYS A 328 24.63 4.90 9.01
N THR A 329 23.55 5.69 9.11
CA THR A 329 22.20 5.27 8.72
C THR A 329 21.80 5.93 7.40
N LEU A 330 21.16 5.18 6.52
CA LEU A 330 20.66 5.69 5.24
C LEU A 330 19.39 4.96 4.80
N CYS A 331 18.67 5.56 3.87
CA CYS A 331 17.62 4.92 3.07
C CYS A 331 17.87 5.26 1.60
N PHE A 332 17.98 4.26 0.73
CA PHE A 332 18.33 4.49 -0.68
C PHE A 332 17.28 5.29 -1.45
N ASN A 333 16.03 5.34 -1.00
CA ASN A 333 14.99 6.17 -1.59
C ASN A 333 15.04 7.64 -1.13
N ASN A 334 15.76 7.94 -0.05
CA ASN A 334 15.97 9.31 0.38
C ASN A 334 16.97 10.06 -0.53
N ARG A 335 16.81 11.36 -0.54
CA ARG A 335 17.74 12.28 -1.17
C ARG A 335 17.60 13.65 -0.54
N GLU A 336 18.59 14.50 -0.76
CA GLU A 336 18.53 15.89 -0.35
C GLU A 336 17.24 16.54 -0.82
N ASN A 337 16.52 17.15 0.10
CA ASN A 337 15.26 17.79 -0.19
C ASN A 337 15.47 19.28 -0.49
N GLY A 338 15.36 19.65 -1.77
CA GLY A 338 15.47 21.05 -2.18
C GLY A 338 14.42 21.97 -1.55
N LEU A 339 13.24 21.44 -1.22
CA LEU A 339 12.19 22.20 -0.55
C LEU A 339 12.62 22.70 0.83
N GLU A 340 13.42 21.90 1.57
CA GLU A 340 13.95 22.27 2.88
C GLU A 340 14.86 23.50 2.81
N LYS A 341 15.62 23.68 1.72
CA LYS A 341 16.47 24.86 1.51
C LYS A 341 15.66 26.17 1.45
N VAL A 342 14.42 26.08 0.98
CA VAL A 342 13.51 27.23 0.79
C VAL A 342 12.58 27.39 1.98
N LEU A 343 11.94 26.33 2.43
CA LEU A 343 10.88 26.38 3.44
C LEU A 343 11.38 26.10 4.86
N GLY A 344 12.60 25.58 5.02
CA GLY A 344 13.17 25.20 6.32
C GLY A 344 12.56 23.95 6.93
N VAL A 345 11.80 23.16 6.14
CA VAL A 345 11.16 21.92 6.60
C VAL A 345 11.28 20.82 5.54
N ASN A 346 11.63 19.61 5.98
CA ASN A 346 11.68 18.42 5.13
C ASN A 346 10.36 17.63 5.21
N ALA A 347 9.26 18.31 4.95
CA ALA A 347 7.91 17.74 5.01
C ALA A 347 6.97 18.47 4.05
N SER A 348 5.85 17.86 3.73
CA SER A 348 4.78 18.52 2.98
C SER A 348 4.09 19.57 3.87
N PRO A 349 4.08 20.87 3.50
CA PRO A 349 3.40 21.88 4.31
C PRO A 349 1.90 21.69 4.40
N ASN A 350 1.29 21.20 3.33
CA ASN A 350 -0.17 21.06 3.19
C ASN A 350 -0.60 19.59 3.18
N THR A 351 -1.91 19.37 3.32
CA THR A 351 -2.50 18.05 3.41
C THR A 351 -3.07 17.56 2.07
N ILE A 352 -3.23 16.24 1.96
CA ILE A 352 -3.72 15.60 0.73
C ILE A 352 -5.14 16.09 0.35
N ASN A 353 -6.03 16.22 1.33
CA ASN A 353 -7.42 16.60 1.05
C ASN A 353 -7.59 18.09 0.68
N GLU A 354 -6.60 18.93 0.97
CA GLU A 354 -6.65 20.36 0.62
C GLU A 354 -6.63 20.60 -0.89
N VAL A 355 -6.07 19.66 -1.66
CA VAL A 355 -6.10 19.64 -3.14
C VAL A 355 -7.53 19.80 -3.67
N LEU A 356 -8.53 19.23 -3.00
CA LEU A 356 -9.95 19.30 -3.42
C LEU A 356 -10.55 20.70 -3.43
N SER A 357 -9.92 21.65 -2.77
CA SER A 357 -10.43 23.01 -2.57
C SER A 357 -9.52 24.09 -3.16
N ALA A 358 -8.50 23.72 -3.92
CA ALA A 358 -7.64 24.66 -4.65
C ALA A 358 -8.32 25.14 -5.93
N ASP A 359 -7.99 26.37 -6.38
CA ASP A 359 -8.50 26.94 -7.62
C ASP A 359 -7.55 26.62 -8.80
N VAL A 360 -6.24 26.57 -8.51
CA VAL A 360 -5.18 26.24 -9.47
C VAL A 360 -4.23 25.24 -8.83
N ILE A 361 -3.90 24.19 -9.55
CA ILE A 361 -2.99 23.14 -9.07
C ILE A 361 -1.92 22.92 -10.14
N LEU A 362 -0.65 23.18 -9.77
CA LEU A 362 0.51 22.88 -10.60
C LEU A 362 1.09 21.53 -10.18
N CYS A 363 1.08 20.57 -11.09
CA CYS A 363 1.55 19.22 -10.83
C CYS A 363 2.85 18.93 -11.58
N ALA A 364 3.81 18.26 -10.92
CA ALA A 364 5.05 17.80 -11.54
C ALA A 364 5.38 16.36 -11.16
N GLY A 365 5.64 15.51 -12.17
CA GLY A 365 5.99 14.09 -11.99
C GLY A 365 4.91 13.13 -12.48
N PHE A 366 5.12 11.82 -12.23
CA PHE A 366 4.28 10.71 -12.71
C PHE A 366 3.09 10.40 -11.78
N ILE A 367 2.38 11.44 -11.34
CA ILE A 367 1.33 11.32 -10.31
C ILE A 367 0.24 10.32 -10.71
N ALA A 368 -0.13 10.27 -11.98
CA ALA A 368 -1.18 9.39 -12.47
C ALA A 368 -0.82 7.91 -12.32
N LYS A 369 0.43 7.55 -12.55
CA LYS A 369 0.93 6.16 -12.45
C LYS A 369 1.25 5.79 -10.99
N GLU A 370 2.01 6.61 -10.30
CA GLU A 370 2.58 6.26 -8.99
C GLU A 370 1.60 6.50 -7.83
N ASN A 371 0.79 7.55 -7.91
CA ASN A 371 -0.09 7.99 -6.82
C ASN A 371 -1.55 8.09 -7.29
N GLN A 372 -2.14 6.97 -7.70
CA GLN A 372 -3.47 6.95 -8.34
C GLN A 372 -4.57 7.59 -7.48
N VAL A 373 -4.54 7.47 -6.16
CA VAL A 373 -5.53 8.13 -5.29
C VAL A 373 -5.39 9.66 -5.34
N ILE A 374 -4.17 10.19 -5.45
CA ILE A 374 -3.95 11.63 -5.68
C ILE A 374 -4.51 12.05 -7.04
N ARG A 375 -4.30 11.25 -8.10
CA ARG A 375 -4.91 11.49 -9.42
C ARG A 375 -6.43 11.64 -9.33
N LEU A 376 -7.09 10.77 -8.53
CA LEU A 376 -8.55 10.85 -8.33
C LEU A 376 -8.97 12.14 -7.63
N LYS A 377 -8.19 12.61 -6.66
CA LYS A 377 -8.43 13.89 -5.99
C LYS A 377 -8.22 15.08 -6.95
N LEU A 378 -7.19 15.04 -7.80
CA LEU A 378 -6.99 16.04 -8.84
C LEU A 378 -8.16 16.07 -9.84
N LYS A 379 -8.66 14.89 -10.26
CA LYS A 379 -9.87 14.78 -11.09
C LYS A 379 -11.09 15.40 -10.40
N GLN A 380 -11.27 15.13 -9.10
CA GLN A 380 -12.37 15.70 -8.34
C GLN A 380 -12.21 17.22 -8.18
N ALA A 381 -11.00 17.73 -7.95
CA ALA A 381 -10.71 19.16 -7.91
C ALA A 381 -11.05 19.84 -9.25
N ALA A 382 -10.67 19.22 -10.38
CA ALA A 382 -11.03 19.72 -11.72
C ALA A 382 -12.55 19.74 -11.92
N LYS A 383 -13.29 18.71 -11.49
CA LYS A 383 -14.76 18.73 -11.49
C LYS A 383 -15.35 19.87 -10.65
N ASN A 384 -14.69 20.25 -9.56
CA ASN A 384 -15.05 21.37 -8.70
C ASN A 384 -14.65 22.73 -9.29
N GLY A 385 -14.01 22.76 -10.45
CA GLY A 385 -13.63 23.98 -11.18
C GLY A 385 -12.16 24.39 -11.07
N ALA A 386 -11.32 23.57 -10.40
CA ALA A 386 -9.88 23.83 -10.35
C ALA A 386 -9.21 23.67 -11.71
N LYS A 387 -8.25 24.52 -12.01
CA LYS A 387 -7.38 24.39 -13.18
C LYS A 387 -6.17 23.55 -12.81
N VAL A 388 -6.19 22.29 -13.22
CA VAL A 388 -5.07 21.37 -13.02
C VAL A 388 -4.10 21.47 -14.18
N ILE A 389 -2.85 21.81 -13.89
CA ILE A 389 -1.76 22.02 -14.86
C ILE A 389 -0.73 20.91 -14.61
N LEU A 390 -0.39 20.16 -15.63
CA LEU A 390 0.60 19.08 -15.57
C LEU A 390 1.89 19.52 -16.25
N VAL A 391 3.02 19.24 -15.60
CA VAL A 391 4.36 19.38 -16.18
C VAL A 391 5.04 18.02 -16.07
N ASN A 392 5.08 17.30 -17.17
CA ASN A 392 5.56 15.91 -17.23
C ASN A 392 6.75 15.80 -18.20
N PRO A 393 7.60 14.77 -18.08
CA PRO A 393 8.56 14.41 -19.11
C PRO A 393 7.88 14.10 -20.45
N GLU A 394 8.62 14.24 -21.55
CA GLU A 394 8.10 13.98 -22.91
C GLU A 394 7.62 12.53 -23.06
N GLY A 395 6.51 12.34 -23.77
CA GLY A 395 5.91 11.02 -24.01
C GLY A 395 5.10 10.44 -22.85
N TYR A 396 4.99 11.17 -21.73
CA TYR A 396 4.29 10.68 -20.53
C TYR A 396 2.89 11.29 -20.31
N ALA A 397 2.44 12.15 -21.21
CA ALA A 397 1.26 12.99 -21.01
C ALA A 397 -0.08 12.23 -21.00
N GLN A 398 -0.11 10.94 -21.23
CA GLN A 398 -1.34 10.30 -21.72
C GLN A 398 -2.16 9.56 -20.69
N ASP A 399 -1.66 9.31 -19.50
CA ASP A 399 -2.31 8.41 -18.58
C ASP A 399 -3.43 9.08 -17.77
N HIS A 400 -4.66 8.84 -18.22
CA HIS A 400 -5.90 9.09 -17.44
C HIS A 400 -6.04 10.48 -16.79
N MET A 401 -5.29 11.48 -17.32
CA MET A 401 -5.32 12.86 -16.86
C MET A 401 -6.03 13.80 -17.87
N SER A 402 -6.94 13.27 -18.70
CA SER A 402 -7.73 14.02 -19.68
C SER A 402 -8.56 15.17 -19.09
N PHE A 403 -8.72 15.20 -17.77
CA PHE A 403 -9.35 16.30 -17.05
C PHE A 403 -8.43 17.51 -16.82
N ALA A 404 -7.15 17.41 -17.14
CA ALA A 404 -6.21 18.51 -16.97
C ALA A 404 -6.59 19.73 -17.83
N TYR A 405 -6.49 20.92 -17.24
CA TYR A 405 -6.69 22.17 -17.97
C TYR A 405 -5.59 22.38 -19.01
N LYS A 406 -4.35 22.07 -18.65
CA LYS A 406 -3.19 22.19 -19.52
C LYS A 406 -2.15 21.13 -19.18
N THR A 407 -1.50 20.57 -20.19
CA THR A 407 -0.35 19.68 -20.05
C THR A 407 0.84 20.29 -20.79
N VAL A 408 1.98 20.34 -20.13
CA VAL A 408 3.28 20.73 -20.68
C VAL A 408 4.19 19.51 -20.62
N GLU A 409 4.70 19.09 -21.77
CA GLU A 409 5.68 18.01 -21.87
C GLU A 409 7.08 18.61 -22.03
N THR A 410 7.98 18.24 -21.13
CA THR A 410 9.37 18.72 -21.18
C THR A 410 10.30 17.83 -20.38
N ASP A 411 11.44 17.47 -20.98
CA ASP A 411 12.54 16.79 -20.28
C ASP A 411 13.41 17.76 -19.46
N ASN A 412 13.19 19.07 -19.63
CA ASN A 412 13.86 20.11 -18.86
C ASN A 412 12.88 20.85 -17.94
N SER A 413 12.34 20.14 -16.96
CA SER A 413 11.40 20.71 -15.99
C SER A 413 12.02 21.88 -15.18
N LEU A 414 13.30 21.79 -14.83
CA LEU A 414 14.02 22.86 -14.13
C LEU A 414 14.04 24.15 -14.98
N GLY A 415 14.43 24.06 -16.27
CA GLY A 415 14.43 25.21 -17.18
C GLY A 415 13.04 25.80 -17.39
N PHE A 416 12.02 24.95 -17.47
CA PHE A 416 10.63 25.39 -17.60
C PHE A 416 10.17 26.17 -16.36
N PHE A 417 10.41 25.61 -15.13
CA PHE A 417 10.06 26.30 -13.90
C PHE A 417 10.85 27.59 -13.67
N LYS A 418 12.12 27.68 -14.15
CA LYS A 418 12.86 28.94 -14.17
C LYS A 418 12.11 30.01 -14.99
N GLY A 419 11.53 29.63 -16.15
CA GLY A 419 10.68 30.50 -16.95
C GLY A 419 9.42 30.96 -16.20
N VAL A 420 8.75 30.05 -15.47
CA VAL A 420 7.58 30.40 -14.65
C VAL A 420 7.96 31.38 -13.52
N ALA A 421 9.06 31.11 -12.82
CA ALA A 421 9.57 32.00 -11.77
C ALA A 421 9.92 33.37 -12.28
N LYS A 422 10.63 33.45 -13.41
CA LYS A 422 10.96 34.72 -14.08
C LYS A 422 9.72 35.50 -14.45
N ALA A 423 8.70 34.86 -15.02
CA ALA A 423 7.43 35.49 -15.34
C ALA A 423 6.73 36.09 -14.09
N LEU A 424 6.75 35.40 -12.97
CA LEU A 424 6.23 35.90 -11.68
C LEU A 424 6.99 37.14 -11.21
N LEU A 425 8.32 37.14 -11.30
CA LEU A 425 9.15 38.31 -10.98
C LEU A 425 8.87 39.51 -11.91
N ASP A 426 8.67 39.27 -13.19
CA ASP A 426 8.31 40.30 -14.17
C ASP A 426 6.94 40.93 -13.92
N MET A 427 6.03 40.17 -13.24
CA MET A 427 4.74 40.67 -12.71
C MET A 427 4.90 41.42 -11.38
N GLY A 428 6.12 41.60 -10.87
CA GLY A 428 6.39 42.32 -9.63
C GLY A 428 6.10 41.50 -8.36
N LYS A 429 5.99 40.17 -8.46
CA LYS A 429 5.76 39.31 -7.32
C LYS A 429 7.04 39.05 -6.49
N GLY A 430 6.89 38.69 -5.21
CA GLY A 430 8.00 38.31 -4.34
C GLY A 430 8.86 39.41 -3.77
N THR A 431 8.58 40.69 -4.11
CA THR A 431 9.34 41.83 -3.58
C THR A 431 9.18 41.92 -2.05
N GLY A 432 10.30 41.78 -1.33
CA GLY A 432 10.33 41.82 0.12
C GLY A 432 10.48 40.42 0.80
N ALA A 433 10.49 39.33 0.03
CA ALA A 433 10.89 38.03 0.53
C ALA A 433 12.40 37.98 0.84
N GLU A 434 12.80 37.30 1.89
CA GLU A 434 14.21 37.07 2.19
C GLU A 434 14.89 36.29 1.06
N GLY A 435 16.09 36.72 0.65
CA GLY A 435 16.82 36.10 -0.49
C GLY A 435 16.41 36.58 -1.87
N PHE A 436 15.47 37.55 -2.00
CA PHE A 436 14.89 37.99 -3.28
C PHE A 436 15.95 38.41 -4.33
N ASP A 437 16.95 39.22 -3.97
CA ASP A 437 17.93 39.72 -4.93
C ASP A 437 18.81 38.59 -5.50
N THR A 438 19.20 37.64 -4.67
CA THR A 438 19.99 36.46 -5.06
C THR A 438 19.17 35.54 -5.98
N PHE A 439 17.93 35.27 -5.61
CA PHE A 439 17.01 34.47 -6.41
C PHE A 439 16.76 35.12 -7.76
N LYS A 440 16.43 36.43 -7.79
CA LYS A 440 16.19 37.19 -9.01
C LYS A 440 17.39 37.12 -9.95
N ALA A 441 18.61 37.29 -9.44
CA ALA A 441 19.84 37.24 -10.24
C ALA A 441 20.03 35.84 -10.87
N SER A 442 19.63 34.77 -10.20
CA SER A 442 19.78 33.39 -10.71
C SER A 442 18.83 33.02 -11.85
N VAL A 443 17.75 33.79 -12.08
CA VAL A 443 16.77 33.55 -13.16
C VAL A 443 16.71 34.72 -14.17
N GLU A 444 17.54 35.75 -14.04
CA GLU A 444 17.44 36.99 -14.84
C GLU A 444 17.63 36.77 -16.35
N GLY A 445 18.52 35.86 -16.75
CA GLY A 445 18.83 35.57 -18.16
C GLY A 445 17.94 34.48 -18.80
N VAL A 446 16.93 34.00 -18.11
CA VAL A 446 16.12 32.86 -18.57
C VAL A 446 15.06 33.32 -19.59
N ALA A 447 14.95 32.59 -20.70
CA ALA A 447 13.89 32.80 -21.67
C ALA A 447 12.54 32.31 -21.11
N VAL A 448 11.51 33.14 -21.25
CA VAL A 448 10.15 32.82 -20.80
C VAL A 448 9.31 32.36 -22.00
N SER A 449 8.84 31.11 -21.98
CA SER A 449 7.89 30.64 -22.98
C SER A 449 6.48 31.19 -22.73
N GLU A 450 5.62 31.17 -23.77
CA GLU A 450 4.23 31.63 -23.62
C GLU A 450 3.47 30.72 -22.62
N GLU A 451 3.76 29.42 -22.60
CA GLU A 451 3.19 28.48 -21.62
C GLU A 451 3.61 28.83 -20.19
N ALA A 452 4.89 29.11 -19.96
CA ALA A 452 5.42 29.50 -18.66
C ALA A 452 4.77 30.79 -18.16
N LYS A 453 4.55 31.76 -19.06
CA LYS A 453 3.88 33.02 -18.75
C LYS A 453 2.42 32.83 -18.40
N GLU A 454 1.67 32.05 -19.20
CA GLU A 454 0.27 31.71 -18.93
C GLU A 454 0.11 31.02 -17.55
N ILE A 455 0.98 30.06 -17.26
CA ILE A 455 0.95 29.35 -15.98
C ILE A 455 1.27 30.29 -14.82
N ALA A 456 2.27 31.17 -14.96
CA ALA A 456 2.60 32.16 -13.95
C ALA A 456 1.41 33.12 -13.69
N GLU A 457 0.72 33.58 -14.72
CA GLU A 457 -0.46 34.43 -14.60
C GLU A 457 -1.62 33.71 -13.91
N LEU A 458 -1.90 32.45 -14.28
CA LEU A 458 -2.94 31.61 -13.64
C LEU A 458 -2.64 31.41 -12.17
N TYR A 459 -1.40 31.02 -11.84
CA TYR A 459 -0.98 30.71 -10.49
C TYR A 459 -0.99 31.97 -9.59
N ALA A 460 -0.43 33.07 -10.08
CA ALA A 460 -0.34 34.35 -9.36
C ALA A 460 -1.69 35.01 -9.07
N ASN A 461 -2.72 34.74 -9.88
CA ASN A 461 -4.05 35.31 -9.75
C ASN A 461 -5.05 34.38 -9.07
N ALA A 462 -4.65 33.16 -8.71
CA ALA A 462 -5.48 32.24 -7.97
C ALA A 462 -5.75 32.78 -6.54
N LYS A 463 -6.91 32.45 -5.99
CA LYS A 463 -7.20 32.72 -4.56
C LYS A 463 -6.56 31.68 -3.67
N LYS A 464 -6.46 30.44 -4.17
CA LYS A 464 -5.86 29.30 -3.52
C LYS A 464 -5.14 28.49 -4.57
N ALA A 465 -3.84 28.43 -4.48
CA ALA A 465 -3.03 27.67 -5.40
C ALA A 465 -2.21 26.61 -4.66
N MET A 466 -2.12 25.44 -5.26
CA MET A 466 -1.29 24.37 -4.74
C MET A 466 -0.29 23.87 -5.78
N ILE A 467 0.88 23.49 -5.30
CA ILE A 467 1.85 22.70 -6.07
C ILE A 467 1.79 21.28 -5.54
N VAL A 468 1.67 20.30 -6.45
CA VAL A 468 1.74 18.87 -6.12
C VAL A 468 2.89 18.26 -6.92
N PHE A 469 3.89 17.72 -6.26
CA PHE A 469 5.02 17.12 -6.96
C PHE A 469 5.55 15.86 -6.26
N GLN A 470 6.24 15.02 -7.04
CA GLN A 470 6.91 13.83 -6.55
C GLN A 470 8.39 14.12 -6.29
N GLN A 471 8.82 13.97 -5.03
CA GLN A 471 10.21 14.19 -4.63
C GLN A 471 11.19 13.28 -5.38
N ASN A 472 10.76 12.08 -5.72
CA ASN A 472 11.60 11.09 -6.39
C ASN A 472 11.70 11.26 -7.92
N VAL A 473 10.96 12.17 -8.51
CA VAL A 473 10.92 12.43 -9.96
C VAL A 473 11.55 13.79 -10.32
N VAL A 474 11.22 14.85 -9.58
CA VAL A 474 11.82 16.16 -9.81
C VAL A 474 13.22 16.26 -9.20
N THR A 475 14.14 17.02 -9.79
CA THR A 475 15.49 17.23 -9.21
C THR A 475 15.42 18.01 -7.89
N THR A 476 16.46 17.93 -7.08
CA THR A 476 16.58 18.73 -5.84
C THR A 476 16.42 20.22 -6.12
N GLU A 477 17.03 20.73 -7.21
CA GLU A 477 16.96 22.13 -7.63
C GLU A 477 15.56 22.51 -8.13
N ALA A 478 14.90 21.61 -8.86
CA ALA A 478 13.52 21.83 -9.28
C ALA A 478 12.55 21.84 -8.09
N ALA A 479 12.75 20.99 -7.09
CA ALA A 479 11.97 21.00 -5.86
C ALA A 479 12.17 22.30 -5.06
N ALA A 480 13.40 22.81 -4.95
CA ALA A 480 13.68 24.12 -4.37
C ALA A 480 12.96 25.25 -5.13
N LEU A 481 13.07 25.23 -6.45
CA LEU A 481 12.44 26.25 -7.31
C LEU A 481 10.90 26.21 -7.22
N LEU A 482 10.27 25.05 -7.07
CA LEU A 482 8.84 24.95 -6.79
C LEU A 482 8.47 25.60 -5.44
N GLY A 483 9.34 25.46 -4.44
CA GLY A 483 9.24 26.20 -3.18
C GLY A 483 9.35 27.71 -3.40
N ASP A 484 10.36 28.17 -4.16
CA ASP A 484 10.55 29.60 -4.50
C ASP A 484 9.31 30.16 -5.23
N ILE A 485 8.74 29.42 -6.19
CA ILE A 485 7.53 29.81 -6.91
C ILE A 485 6.37 30.04 -5.93
N ALA A 486 6.18 29.15 -4.94
CA ALA A 486 5.15 29.30 -3.93
C ALA A 486 5.39 30.52 -3.04
N VAL A 487 6.63 30.77 -2.61
CA VAL A 487 7.01 31.94 -1.81
C VAL A 487 6.82 33.23 -2.59
N VAL A 488 7.34 33.31 -3.83
CA VAL A 488 7.23 34.50 -4.71
C VAL A 488 5.78 34.87 -4.99
N SER A 489 4.93 33.88 -5.22
CA SER A 489 3.50 34.10 -5.51
C SER A 489 2.67 34.39 -4.26
N GLY A 490 3.20 34.11 -3.06
CA GLY A 490 2.48 34.24 -1.77
C GLY A 490 1.52 33.09 -1.44
N HIS A 491 1.68 31.98 -2.17
CA HIS A 491 0.89 30.75 -2.00
C HIS A 491 1.65 29.74 -1.13
N ILE A 492 1.83 30.04 0.14
CA ILE A 492 2.53 29.21 1.12
C ILE A 492 2.06 29.48 2.55
N GLY A 493 2.14 28.49 3.42
CA GLY A 493 1.90 28.62 4.85
C GLY A 493 0.42 28.79 5.24
N LYS A 494 -0.50 28.51 4.35
CA LYS A 494 -1.95 28.64 4.59
C LYS A 494 -2.69 27.38 4.18
N ALA A 495 -3.81 27.11 4.82
CA ALA A 495 -4.67 26.01 4.45
C ALA A 495 -5.18 26.15 3.01
N ARG A 496 -5.06 25.08 2.23
CA ARG A 496 -5.48 24.96 0.82
C ARG A 496 -4.70 25.87 -0.14
N ASP A 497 -3.53 26.33 0.29
CA ASP A 497 -2.72 27.32 -0.41
C ASP A 497 -1.24 27.06 -0.09
N GLY A 498 -0.57 26.25 -0.92
CA GLY A 498 0.79 25.84 -0.66
C GLY A 498 1.27 24.63 -1.44
N ILE A 499 1.92 23.69 -0.77
CA ILE A 499 2.64 22.59 -1.40
C ILE A 499 2.23 21.24 -0.78
N LEU A 500 1.97 20.27 -1.63
CA LEU A 500 1.90 18.85 -1.32
C LEU A 500 3.06 18.14 -2.03
N MET A 501 4.08 17.78 -1.28
CA MET A 501 5.20 16.99 -1.76
C MET A 501 4.92 15.50 -1.51
N LEU A 502 4.89 14.70 -2.56
CA LEU A 502 4.71 13.26 -2.48
C LEU A 502 6.09 12.60 -2.33
N LYS A 503 6.31 11.95 -1.20
CA LYS A 503 7.52 11.16 -0.94
C LYS A 503 7.46 9.80 -1.66
N ALA A 504 8.54 9.02 -1.57
CA ALA A 504 8.68 7.80 -2.35
C ALA A 504 7.72 6.68 -1.88
N LYS A 505 7.73 6.37 -0.57
CA LYS A 505 7.03 5.23 0.02
C LYS A 505 6.16 5.65 1.20
N ASN A 506 5.43 4.67 1.72
CA ASN A 506 4.45 4.82 2.81
C ASN A 506 5.02 5.48 4.08
N ASN A 507 6.26 5.16 4.46
CA ASN A 507 6.89 5.67 5.68
C ASN A 507 8.15 6.53 5.41
N SER A 508 8.36 7.00 4.18
CA SER A 508 9.50 7.89 3.90
C SER A 508 9.50 9.16 4.77
N GLN A 509 8.32 9.67 5.19
CA GLN A 509 8.24 10.80 6.12
C GLN A 509 8.65 10.39 7.52
N GLY A 510 8.23 9.22 8.01
CA GLY A 510 8.61 8.71 9.31
C GLY A 510 10.13 8.53 9.46
N LEU A 511 10.79 8.00 8.43
CA LEU A 511 12.26 7.91 8.46
C LEU A 511 12.92 9.28 8.58
N VAL A 512 12.44 10.30 7.87
CA VAL A 512 12.95 11.67 7.98
C VAL A 512 12.74 12.21 9.40
N ASP A 513 11.59 11.97 9.99
CA ASP A 513 11.25 12.41 11.36
C ASP A 513 12.12 11.70 12.42
N LEU A 514 12.54 10.47 12.15
CA LEU A 514 13.53 9.73 12.95
C LEU A 514 14.99 10.21 12.72
N GLY A 515 15.22 11.11 11.76
CA GLY A 515 16.55 11.60 11.41
C GLY A 515 17.32 10.71 10.43
N ILE A 516 16.67 9.74 9.78
CA ILE A 516 17.23 8.95 8.68
C ILE A 516 17.00 9.74 7.38
N THR A 517 17.90 10.66 7.06
CA THR A 517 17.76 11.61 5.95
C THR A 517 18.75 11.35 4.81
N ALA A 518 19.84 10.63 5.06
CA ALA A 518 20.84 10.32 4.06
C ALA A 518 20.32 9.29 3.04
N GLY A 519 20.78 9.42 1.79
CA GLY A 519 20.52 8.50 0.70
C GLY A 519 21.76 7.76 0.23
N ALA A 520 21.79 7.38 -1.05
CA ALA A 520 22.88 6.63 -1.66
C ALA A 520 24.27 7.34 -1.57
N GLU A 521 24.29 8.66 -1.44
CA GLU A 521 25.52 9.45 -1.26
C GLU A 521 26.29 9.06 0.02
N ALA A 522 25.60 8.55 1.05
CA ALA A 522 26.22 8.07 2.26
C ALA A 522 27.09 6.81 2.09
N MET A 523 26.96 6.14 0.93
CA MET A 523 27.74 4.93 0.58
C MET A 523 29.21 5.23 0.34
N GLU A 524 29.61 6.50 0.19
CA GLU A 524 31.03 6.84 -0.02
C GLU A 524 31.92 6.33 1.15
N GLY A 525 32.89 5.48 0.80
CA GLY A 525 33.82 4.88 1.74
C GLY A 525 33.29 3.70 2.55
N VAL A 526 32.04 3.28 2.36
CA VAL A 526 31.44 2.13 3.04
C VAL A 526 32.09 0.83 2.57
N LYS A 527 32.39 -0.08 3.51
CA LYS A 527 32.99 -1.39 3.29
C LYS A 527 32.12 -2.53 3.85
N ALA A 528 31.29 -2.23 4.85
CA ALA A 528 30.28 -3.16 5.36
C ALA A 528 28.92 -2.48 5.30
N LEU A 529 27.94 -3.15 4.69
CA LEU A 529 26.58 -2.70 4.61
C LEU A 529 25.63 -3.74 5.22
N LEU A 530 24.79 -3.30 6.15
CA LEU A 530 23.69 -4.07 6.69
C LEU A 530 22.40 -3.48 6.13
N VAL A 531 21.66 -4.28 5.40
CA VAL A 531 20.44 -3.85 4.69
C VAL A 531 19.22 -4.45 5.36
N PHE A 532 18.25 -3.62 5.67
CA PHE A 532 16.96 -4.01 6.23
C PHE A 532 15.84 -3.60 5.28
N GLY A 533 15.25 -4.57 4.55
CA GLY A 533 14.09 -4.42 3.70
C GLY A 533 14.28 -3.58 2.43
N GLU A 534 15.51 -3.46 1.93
CA GLU A 534 15.83 -2.76 0.68
C GLU A 534 16.61 -3.68 -0.28
N ASP A 535 16.48 -3.41 -1.58
CA ASP A 535 17.22 -4.08 -2.64
C ASP A 535 18.06 -3.06 -3.41
N PRO A 536 19.21 -2.61 -2.85
CA PRO A 536 20.04 -1.58 -3.46
C PRO A 536 20.61 -2.02 -4.81
N ALA A 537 20.70 -1.05 -5.72
CA ALA A 537 21.22 -1.29 -7.06
C ALA A 537 22.63 -1.94 -7.00
N PRO A 538 22.91 -2.98 -7.81
CA PRO A 538 24.18 -3.72 -7.77
C PRO A 538 25.42 -2.83 -7.95
N GLU A 539 25.27 -1.67 -8.59
CA GLU A 539 26.34 -0.68 -8.77
C GLU A 539 26.86 -0.13 -7.45
N LEU A 540 25.98 0.03 -6.46
CA LEU A 540 26.30 0.54 -5.11
C LEU A 540 27.03 -0.51 -4.26
N LEU A 541 26.89 -1.78 -4.60
CA LEU A 541 27.44 -2.90 -3.82
C LEU A 541 28.87 -3.30 -4.23
N LYS A 542 29.38 -2.80 -5.37
CA LYS A 542 30.66 -3.24 -5.96
C LYS A 542 31.89 -3.05 -5.08
N GLU A 543 31.89 -2.04 -4.23
CA GLU A 543 33.06 -1.72 -3.37
C GLU A 543 32.94 -2.30 -1.95
N LEU A 544 31.87 -3.00 -1.66
CA LEU A 544 31.66 -3.63 -0.36
C LEU A 544 32.60 -4.82 -0.18
N VAL A 545 33.00 -5.04 1.05
CA VAL A 545 33.76 -6.20 1.52
C VAL A 545 32.85 -7.16 2.28
N PHE A 546 31.76 -6.65 2.81
CA PHE A 546 30.75 -7.42 3.53
C PHE A 546 29.36 -6.83 3.30
N LEU A 547 28.40 -7.71 3.02
CA LEU A 547 26.98 -7.38 2.84
C LEU A 547 26.12 -8.35 3.65
N MET A 548 25.28 -7.82 4.53
CA MET A 548 24.16 -8.54 5.16
C MET A 548 22.85 -7.98 4.64
N VAL A 549 21.89 -8.85 4.32
CA VAL A 549 20.53 -8.48 3.88
C VAL A 549 19.50 -9.17 4.75
N CYS A 550 18.61 -8.41 5.36
CA CYS A 550 17.38 -8.87 6.01
C CYS A 550 16.21 -8.49 5.10
N ASP A 551 15.50 -9.48 4.55
CA ASP A 551 14.37 -9.25 3.64
C ASP A 551 13.39 -10.44 3.66
N THR A 552 12.21 -10.27 3.11
CA THR A 552 11.18 -11.32 3.00
C THR A 552 11.50 -12.33 1.89
N HIS A 553 12.18 -11.92 0.84
CA HIS A 553 12.47 -12.72 -0.35
C HIS A 553 13.94 -12.64 -0.77
N MET A 554 14.35 -13.57 -1.62
CA MET A 554 15.70 -13.60 -2.20
C MET A 554 15.85 -12.53 -3.30
N THR A 555 16.07 -11.29 -2.90
CA THR A 555 16.28 -10.13 -3.77
C THR A 555 17.64 -10.21 -4.52
N GLU A 556 17.88 -9.31 -5.46
CA GLU A 556 19.18 -9.25 -6.16
C GLU A 556 20.33 -8.91 -5.20
N ALA A 557 20.10 -8.04 -4.22
CA ALA A 557 21.07 -7.76 -3.17
C ALA A 557 21.29 -8.98 -2.26
N ALA A 558 20.23 -9.70 -1.88
CA ALA A 558 20.32 -10.93 -1.07
C ALA A 558 21.13 -12.01 -1.76
N LYS A 559 21.00 -12.18 -3.08
CA LYS A 559 21.83 -13.11 -3.87
C LYS A 559 23.32 -12.79 -3.81
N LEU A 560 23.67 -11.50 -3.63
CA LEU A 560 25.05 -11.03 -3.54
C LEU A 560 25.57 -11.01 -2.09
N ALA A 561 24.71 -11.13 -1.10
CA ALA A 561 25.04 -11.00 0.31
C ALA A 561 25.97 -12.11 0.82
N ASP A 562 26.75 -11.79 1.87
CA ASP A 562 27.53 -12.73 2.66
C ASP A 562 26.66 -13.42 3.72
N VAL A 563 25.66 -12.69 4.23
CA VAL A 563 24.66 -13.20 5.18
C VAL A 563 23.27 -12.71 4.76
N VAL A 564 22.31 -13.62 4.75
CA VAL A 564 20.88 -13.32 4.51
C VAL A 564 20.10 -13.75 5.75
N ILE A 565 19.21 -12.88 6.21
CA ILE A 565 18.34 -13.12 7.38
C ILE A 565 16.89 -12.93 6.92
N PRO A 566 15.98 -13.87 7.24
CA PRO A 566 14.56 -13.69 6.98
C PRO A 566 14.00 -12.46 7.70
N GLY A 567 13.12 -11.73 7.02
CA GLY A 567 12.39 -10.60 7.58
C GLY A 567 10.89 -10.76 7.46
N THR A 568 10.13 -9.91 8.14
CA THR A 568 8.66 -9.88 8.12
C THR A 568 8.12 -8.85 7.12
N GLY A 569 6.96 -9.15 6.52
CA GLY A 569 6.23 -8.24 5.65
C GLY A 569 5.23 -7.36 6.41
N PHE A 570 4.64 -6.35 5.75
CA PHE A 570 3.72 -5.41 6.41
C PHE A 570 2.42 -6.05 6.93
N ALA A 571 2.01 -7.20 6.42
CA ALA A 571 0.84 -7.93 6.90
C ALA A 571 1.09 -8.65 8.24
N SER A 572 2.36 -8.84 8.58
CA SER A 572 2.82 -9.55 9.78
C SER A 572 3.52 -8.63 10.78
N THR A 573 3.38 -7.32 10.59
CA THR A 573 4.05 -6.30 11.41
C THR A 573 3.00 -5.49 12.16
N TYR A 574 3.31 -5.11 13.39
CA TYR A 574 2.55 -4.16 14.20
C TYR A 574 3.35 -2.87 14.36
N GLY A 575 2.66 -1.72 14.36
CA GLY A 575 3.29 -0.42 14.57
C GLY A 575 2.58 0.71 13.82
N THR A 576 3.37 1.69 13.34
CA THR A 576 2.83 2.88 12.69
C THR A 576 3.58 3.28 11.43
N PHE A 577 2.87 3.91 10.47
CA PHE A 577 3.46 4.64 9.35
C PHE A 577 3.18 6.13 9.47
N THR A 578 4.08 6.94 8.95
CA THR A 578 3.88 8.37 8.77
C THR A 578 3.82 8.71 7.29
N ASN A 579 2.63 9.03 6.79
CA ASN A 579 2.44 9.32 5.38
C ASN A 579 2.99 10.70 4.95
N THR A 580 2.89 11.02 3.66
CA THR A 580 3.46 12.25 3.09
C THR A 580 2.85 13.54 3.66
N GLU A 581 1.63 13.50 4.21
CA GLU A 581 0.99 14.65 4.90
C GLU A 581 1.27 14.70 6.42
N ARG A 582 2.20 13.85 6.91
CA ARG A 582 2.54 13.70 8.34
C ARG A 582 1.37 13.17 9.19
N ARG A 583 0.57 12.28 8.62
CA ARG A 583 -0.45 11.55 9.35
C ARG A 583 0.16 10.28 9.92
N LEU A 584 0.02 10.11 11.24
CA LEU A 584 0.39 8.87 11.93
C LEU A 584 -0.73 7.85 11.73
N GLN A 585 -0.38 6.67 11.19
CA GLN A 585 -1.37 5.69 10.75
C GLN A 585 -1.03 4.30 11.28
N VAL A 586 -2.06 3.58 11.72
CA VAL A 586 -1.92 2.24 12.30
C VAL A 586 -1.53 1.20 11.25
N VAL A 587 -0.73 0.26 11.69
CA VAL A 587 -0.42 -1.01 11.03
C VAL A 587 -0.69 -2.11 12.05
N GLU A 588 -1.77 -2.87 11.89
CA GLU A 588 -2.06 -4.03 12.71
C GLU A 588 -1.56 -5.30 12.02
N GLN A 589 -1.01 -6.19 12.81
CA GLN A 589 -0.62 -7.52 12.37
C GLN A 589 -1.88 -8.33 12.00
N ALA A 590 -1.96 -8.77 10.75
CA ALA A 590 -3.08 -9.57 10.25
C ALA A 590 -2.79 -11.07 10.29
N ILE A 591 -1.53 -11.46 10.13
CA ILE A 591 -1.08 -12.86 10.14
C ILE A 591 0.19 -13.01 10.95
N GLU A 592 0.43 -14.20 11.46
CA GLU A 592 1.74 -14.62 11.96
C GLU A 592 2.58 -15.16 10.79
N GLU A 593 3.89 -15.05 10.89
CA GLU A 593 4.82 -15.60 9.91
C GLU A 593 5.72 -16.66 10.53
N ASP A 594 6.11 -17.66 9.74
CA ASP A 594 7.00 -18.76 10.14
C ASP A 594 8.48 -18.33 10.23
N VAL A 595 8.75 -17.11 10.74
CA VAL A 595 10.10 -16.61 11.00
C VAL A 595 10.29 -16.38 12.50
N VAL A 596 11.52 -16.61 12.98
CA VAL A 596 11.79 -16.58 14.43
C VAL A 596 11.82 -15.15 14.98
N PHE A 597 12.28 -14.18 14.19
CA PHE A 597 12.45 -12.79 14.59
C PHE A 597 11.77 -11.85 13.60
N SER A 598 11.05 -10.88 14.12
CA SER A 598 10.57 -9.72 13.35
C SER A 598 11.72 -8.79 12.98
N ASN A 599 11.48 -7.83 12.09
CA ASN A 599 12.53 -6.93 11.60
C ASN A 599 13.24 -6.13 12.72
N TRP A 600 12.50 -5.64 13.71
CA TRP A 600 13.09 -4.92 14.83
C TRP A 600 13.84 -5.83 15.79
N GLU A 601 13.36 -7.07 15.99
CA GLU A 601 14.04 -8.08 16.83
C GLU A 601 15.37 -8.50 16.22
N VAL A 602 15.46 -8.63 14.88
CA VAL A 602 16.75 -8.88 14.18
C VAL A 602 17.78 -7.79 14.54
N ALA A 603 17.35 -6.53 14.58
CA ALA A 603 18.24 -5.43 14.95
C ALA A 603 18.58 -5.44 16.47
N ALA A 604 17.64 -5.83 17.32
CA ALA A 604 17.85 -5.96 18.76
C ALA A 604 18.80 -7.12 19.10
N GLU A 605 18.67 -8.26 18.41
CA GLU A 605 19.58 -9.41 18.57
C GLU A 605 20.99 -9.10 18.08
N LEU A 606 21.12 -8.36 16.95
CA LEU A 606 22.43 -7.84 16.53
C LEU A 606 23.02 -6.91 17.59
N ALA A 607 22.23 -6.03 18.19
CA ALA A 607 22.68 -5.15 19.27
C ALA A 607 23.14 -5.95 20.49
N HIS A 608 22.43 -7.03 20.83
CA HIS A 608 22.80 -7.92 21.93
C HIS A 608 24.19 -8.56 21.71
N VAL A 609 24.51 -8.98 20.47
CA VAL A 609 25.84 -9.48 20.11
C VAL A 609 26.95 -8.43 20.36
N TYR A 610 26.63 -7.15 20.23
CA TYR A 610 27.53 -6.03 20.54
C TYR A 610 27.49 -5.61 22.03
N GLU A 611 26.86 -6.40 22.90
CA GLU A 611 26.64 -6.07 24.33
C GLU A 611 25.87 -4.75 24.53
N VAL A 612 25.01 -4.38 23.59
CA VAL A 612 24.13 -3.21 23.67
C VAL A 612 22.71 -3.67 24.07
N GLU A 613 22.22 -3.13 25.18
CA GLU A 613 20.85 -3.44 25.63
C GLU A 613 19.80 -2.70 24.79
N MET A 614 18.82 -3.46 24.33
CA MET A 614 17.58 -2.96 23.72
C MET A 614 16.41 -3.45 24.60
N PRO A 615 15.99 -2.64 25.59
CA PRO A 615 15.05 -3.07 26.63
C PRO A 615 13.59 -3.00 26.14
N PHE A 616 13.27 -3.71 25.07
CA PHE A 616 11.94 -3.77 24.49
C PHE A 616 11.44 -5.22 24.52
N ASP A 617 10.28 -5.42 25.14
CA ASP A 617 9.59 -6.71 25.15
C ASP A 617 8.57 -6.76 23.98
N ASP A 618 8.02 -5.62 23.57
CA ASP A 618 7.04 -5.49 22.50
C ASP A 618 7.14 -4.12 21.76
N VAL A 619 6.27 -3.90 20.80
CA VAL A 619 6.25 -2.67 19.99
C VAL A 619 5.71 -1.47 20.78
N GLU A 620 4.87 -1.68 21.78
CA GLU A 620 4.38 -0.63 22.67
C GLU A 620 5.51 -0.01 23.48
N ASP A 621 6.46 -0.79 24.00
CA ASP A 621 7.66 -0.29 24.68
C ASP A 621 8.49 0.61 23.75
N ILE A 622 8.60 0.24 22.46
CA ILE A 622 9.30 1.03 21.46
C ILE A 622 8.59 2.36 21.24
N SER A 623 7.26 2.32 21.06
CA SER A 623 6.41 3.50 20.85
C SER A 623 6.47 4.45 22.05
N ASP A 624 6.46 3.92 23.26
CA ASP A 624 6.61 4.72 24.51
C ASP A 624 7.97 5.41 24.57
N GLU A 625 9.05 4.71 24.25
CA GLU A 625 10.37 5.33 24.18
C GLU A 625 10.47 6.42 23.09
N MET A 626 9.85 6.17 21.92
CA MET A 626 9.78 7.17 20.83
C MET A 626 9.04 8.43 21.28
N ASN A 627 7.88 8.27 21.92
CA ASN A 627 7.09 9.38 22.45
C ASN A 627 7.87 10.22 23.48
N ASP A 628 8.65 9.57 24.33
CA ASP A 628 9.46 10.25 25.33
C ASP A 628 10.66 10.99 24.72
N LYS A 629 11.37 10.39 23.78
CA LYS A 629 12.64 10.89 23.25
C LYS A 629 12.50 11.79 22.04
N LEU A 630 11.48 11.58 21.21
CA LEU A 630 11.30 12.30 19.96
C LEU A 630 10.20 13.36 20.05
N PRO A 631 10.54 14.65 19.97
CA PRO A 631 9.55 15.73 20.10
C PRO A 631 8.40 15.65 19.07
N VAL A 632 8.67 15.07 17.89
CA VAL A 632 7.70 14.91 16.81
C VAL A 632 6.57 13.98 17.23
N TYR A 633 6.88 12.88 17.92
CA TYR A 633 5.89 11.86 18.31
C TYR A 633 5.19 12.17 19.64
N ARG A 634 5.79 12.98 20.51
CA ARG A 634 5.25 13.30 21.87
C ARG A 634 3.80 13.76 21.89
N TYR A 635 3.32 14.40 20.83
CA TYR A 635 1.95 14.91 20.71
C TYR A 635 1.26 14.39 19.44
N ALA A 636 1.80 13.35 18.81
CA ALA A 636 1.19 12.72 17.66
C ALA A 636 0.07 11.78 18.12
N GLU A 637 -1.15 12.03 17.69
CA GLU A 637 -2.27 11.14 17.93
C GLU A 637 -2.52 10.24 16.72
N MET A 638 -2.85 8.99 16.97
CA MET A 638 -3.13 8.01 15.92
C MET A 638 -4.26 8.51 15.00
N GLY A 639 -4.03 8.41 13.70
CA GLY A 639 -4.97 8.88 12.67
C GLY A 639 -4.94 10.39 12.41
N GLU A 640 -4.18 11.18 13.20
CA GLU A 640 -4.11 12.64 13.06
C GLU A 640 -2.83 13.12 12.37
N ILE A 641 -2.88 14.34 11.85
CA ILE A 641 -1.73 15.01 11.22
C ILE A 641 -1.03 15.85 12.29
N TYR A 642 0.18 15.46 12.67
CA TYR A 642 0.91 16.27 13.63
C TYR A 642 1.47 17.56 12.98
N GLY A 643 1.38 18.65 13.75
CA GLY A 643 1.79 19.99 13.33
C GLY A 643 0.82 20.70 12.38
N GLY A 644 -0.28 20.06 11.94
CA GLY A 644 -1.27 20.67 11.05
C GLY A 644 -0.68 21.23 9.76
N VAL A 645 -1.22 22.33 9.22
CA VAL A 645 -0.62 23.07 8.10
C VAL A 645 0.60 23.83 8.59
N LEU A 646 1.77 23.60 7.98
CA LEU A 646 3.00 24.28 8.38
C LEU A 646 3.00 25.74 7.86
N ALA A 647 3.20 26.67 8.78
CA ALA A 647 3.20 28.11 8.45
C ALA A 647 4.40 28.54 7.62
N CYS A 648 5.50 27.77 7.60
CA CYS A 648 6.73 28.07 6.86
C CYS A 648 7.28 29.47 7.18
N GLU A 649 7.27 29.88 8.45
CA GLU A 649 7.64 31.24 8.90
C GLU A 649 9.09 31.60 8.56
N ASN A 650 9.97 30.61 8.42
CA ASN A 650 11.36 30.76 8.05
C ASN A 650 11.63 30.60 6.54
N ALA A 651 10.58 30.64 5.72
CA ALA A 651 10.74 30.50 4.29
C ALA A 651 11.57 31.65 3.70
N LYS A 652 12.57 31.28 2.89
CA LYS A 652 13.44 32.21 2.18
C LYS A 652 13.71 31.74 0.76
N LEU A 653 13.90 32.69 -0.16
CA LEU A 653 14.22 32.37 -1.54
C LEU A 653 15.68 31.90 -1.65
N ALA A 654 15.89 30.85 -2.44
CA ALA A 654 17.20 30.28 -2.71
C ALA A 654 17.65 30.62 -4.15
N ALA A 655 18.96 30.75 -4.35
CA ALA A 655 19.49 30.84 -5.71
C ALA A 655 19.25 29.51 -6.45
N VAL A 656 18.80 29.60 -7.70
CA VAL A 656 18.59 28.42 -8.53
C VAL A 656 19.93 28.01 -9.16
N GLU A 657 20.37 26.83 -8.81
CA GLU A 657 21.55 26.18 -9.40
C GLU A 657 21.18 25.48 -10.70
N ASP A 658 22.13 25.37 -11.63
CA ASP A 658 21.98 24.59 -12.85
C ASP A 658 22.39 23.14 -12.53
N ALA A 659 21.46 22.21 -12.71
CA ALA A 659 21.73 20.80 -12.58
C ALA A 659 21.10 20.02 -13.75
N ALA A 660 21.87 19.10 -14.31
CA ALA A 660 21.32 18.09 -15.20
C ALA A 660 20.60 17.02 -14.35
N PHE A 661 19.46 16.54 -14.82
CA PHE A 661 18.82 15.41 -14.17
C PHE A 661 19.71 14.16 -14.31
N VAL A 662 20.16 13.66 -13.19
CA VAL A 662 20.79 12.35 -13.09
C VAL A 662 19.87 11.51 -12.23
N ALA A 663 19.33 10.42 -12.77
CA ALA A 663 18.52 9.51 -12.00
C ALA A 663 19.36 8.96 -10.85
N PRO A 664 18.97 9.17 -9.58
CA PRO A 664 19.73 8.63 -8.46
C PRO A 664 19.68 7.12 -8.49
N LEU A 665 20.79 6.47 -8.13
CA LEU A 665 20.80 5.04 -7.83
C LEU A 665 19.96 4.80 -6.57
N ARG A 666 19.05 3.84 -6.64
CA ARG A 666 18.06 3.56 -5.60
C ARG A 666 18.04 2.08 -5.28
N SER A 667 17.29 1.73 -4.23
CA SER A 667 16.83 0.36 -4.08
C SER A 667 15.79 0.03 -5.15
N THR A 668 15.85 -1.20 -5.62
CA THR A 668 14.79 -1.78 -6.44
C THR A 668 13.60 -2.08 -5.52
N ASP A 669 12.41 -1.84 -6.02
CA ASP A 669 11.20 -2.13 -5.27
C ASP A 669 10.65 -3.49 -5.73
N HIS A 670 11.18 -4.58 -5.17
CA HIS A 670 10.81 -5.92 -5.58
C HIS A 670 9.32 -6.21 -5.34
N LEU A 671 8.74 -5.76 -4.22
CA LEU A 671 7.30 -5.93 -3.95
C LEU A 671 6.43 -5.14 -4.94
N MET A 672 6.88 -3.93 -5.32
CA MET A 672 6.21 -3.15 -6.36
C MET A 672 6.30 -3.82 -7.72
N ASN A 673 7.46 -4.39 -8.06
CA ASN A 673 7.66 -5.11 -9.30
C ASN A 673 6.79 -6.37 -9.36
N MET A 674 6.74 -7.16 -8.27
CA MET A 674 5.89 -8.36 -8.19
C MET A 674 4.42 -8.03 -8.47
N ILE A 675 3.86 -6.98 -7.87
CA ILE A 675 2.47 -6.60 -8.14
C ILE A 675 2.30 -5.98 -9.53
N ASP A 676 3.22 -5.15 -9.99
CA ASP A 676 3.11 -4.51 -11.31
C ASP A 676 3.24 -5.53 -12.45
N GLU A 677 4.00 -6.61 -12.30
CA GLU A 677 4.05 -7.73 -13.24
C GLU A 677 2.71 -8.51 -13.30
N ARG A 678 1.98 -8.56 -12.20
CA ARG A 678 0.67 -9.20 -12.11
C ARG A 678 -0.47 -8.30 -12.63
N LEU A 679 -0.33 -6.97 -12.55
CA LEU A 679 -1.37 -6.03 -12.95
C LEU A 679 -1.34 -5.78 -14.47
N PRO A 680 -2.37 -6.17 -15.23
CA PRO A 680 -2.45 -5.85 -16.64
C PRO A 680 -2.56 -4.33 -16.84
N HIS A 681 -1.90 -3.81 -17.89
CA HIS A 681 -1.95 -2.40 -18.32
C HIS A 681 -1.39 -1.35 -17.34
N THR A 682 -0.52 -1.72 -16.41
CA THR A 682 0.21 -0.75 -15.57
C THR A 682 1.53 -0.29 -16.16
N ASN A 683 2.00 -0.90 -17.26
CA ASN A 683 3.25 -0.60 -17.98
C ASN A 683 3.08 0.48 -19.04
#